data_dff32b8b799ec0ac8fb122128f991185
#
_entry.id   dff32b8b799ec0ac8fb122128f991185
#
_cell.length_a   1.000
_cell.length_b   1.000
_cell.length_c   1.000
_cell.angle_alpha   90.00
_cell.angle_beta   90.00
_cell.angle_gamma   90.00
#
_symmetry.space_group_name_H-M   'P 1'
#
loop_
_entity.id
_entity.type
_entity.pdbx_description
1 polymer ?
#
loop_
_entity_poly.entity_id
_entity_poly.type
_entity_poly.pdbx_seq_one_letter_code
_entity_poly.pdbx_strand_id
1 'polypeptide(L)'
;MNMRSILLAVTLLSLLYSCNSPKKDMPEKYEYTNDLIHESSPYLLQHAHNPVNWNAWNDKTLQKAKAENKLMLISVGYAACHWCHVMEKESFEDSTVAAVMNRHFVNIKVDREERPDVDQIYINAVELMTGRAGWPLNVIALPDGRPVWGGTYFSKEDWIQRIEKIQELYEQEPQKLIDYADRLEEGIKSMDLITFNDQNINFAAYDSNKLVENWSKVFDYRHGGYNRAPKFMMPNNYNYLLRHAVQNDDSKLLEYVTLTLDKMAYGGVYDHVGGGFARYSTDEKWHVPHFEKMLYDNAQLISLYSDAYAVTKNELYREVVDETIAFVLKELSNKRGAFYSSLDADSLSEEGELEEGAYYVYTKEELEGLLTSDFEIFSNYYNINSYGEWEDGHYVLIRSESNEKIAMQFGISKEMLNQKKTAWKSMLLEHRNKRPRPRLDDKTLTSWNGLMLKGLVDAYKIFGEAKYLEAALKNARFLAENQLKQDGSLYHSYKDGKSTINGYLEDYATVIEAYLALYEVTFDQQWLLYAGNLADYTFLKFFDKEKHMFYFTSTDDKKLVTRNFEYRDNVIPASNSIMAKNLFKLSHHFDRPRYGETAAQMLKNIHPEMEQYPNSFSNWLDLLANFNSDFFEIVVMGDKALEKAKDINSYYIPNKLVAGSTLPSDGYLLEGRYVKGETFIYVCVDNTCKLPVKNMEQAIQSINTLKK
;
A
#
# COMPACT_ATOMS: atom_id res chain seq x y z
N MET A 1 -62.79 -1.09 -40.65
CA MET A 1 -61.73 -2.00 -40.10
C MET A 1 -62.12 -2.30 -38.67
N ASN A 2 -62.56 -3.51 -38.38
CA ASN A 2 -63.18 -3.84 -37.07
C ASN A 2 -62.17 -3.92 -35.92
N MET A 3 -62.54 -3.39 -34.81
CA MET A 3 -61.80 -3.39 -33.54
C MET A 3 -61.22 -4.76 -33.11
N ARG A 4 -61.79 -5.89 -33.61
CA ARG A 4 -61.26 -7.25 -33.39
C ARG A 4 -60.00 -7.57 -34.19
N SER A 5 -59.78 -6.93 -35.33
CA SER A 5 -58.57 -7.13 -36.14
C SER A 5 -57.33 -6.35 -35.56
N ILE A 6 -57.59 -5.29 -34.81
CA ILE A 6 -56.55 -4.52 -34.14
C ILE A 6 -56.09 -5.23 -32.85
N LEU A 7 -57.03 -5.88 -32.14
CA LEU A 7 -56.66 -6.66 -30.94
C LEU A 7 -55.84 -7.93 -31.27
N LEU A 8 -56.09 -8.57 -32.44
CA LEU A 8 -55.30 -9.74 -32.87
C LEU A 8 -53.90 -9.36 -33.34
N ALA A 9 -53.70 -8.16 -33.93
CA ALA A 9 -52.39 -7.67 -34.35
C ALA A 9 -51.52 -7.26 -33.17
N VAL A 10 -52.08 -6.68 -32.09
CA VAL A 10 -51.37 -6.31 -30.88
C VAL A 10 -50.95 -7.52 -30.05
N THR A 11 -51.79 -8.57 -30.04
CA THR A 11 -51.46 -9.85 -29.35
C THR A 11 -50.43 -10.69 -30.13
N LEU A 12 -50.33 -10.58 -31.45
CA LEU A 12 -49.25 -11.23 -32.21
C LEU A 12 -47.89 -10.47 -32.12
N LEU A 13 -47.92 -9.15 -31.97
CA LEU A 13 -46.68 -8.37 -31.77
C LEU A 13 -46.10 -8.54 -30.35
N SER A 14 -46.91 -8.82 -29.35
CA SER A 14 -46.45 -9.08 -27.98
C SER A 14 -45.87 -10.50 -27.79
N LEU A 15 -46.13 -11.43 -28.72
CA LEU A 15 -45.55 -12.78 -28.72
C LEU A 15 -44.18 -12.88 -29.42
N LEU A 16 -43.75 -11.82 -30.14
CA LEU A 16 -42.41 -11.76 -30.78
C LEU A 16 -41.33 -11.04 -29.95
N TYR A 17 -41.70 -10.48 -28.79
CA TYR A 17 -40.75 -9.82 -27.88
C TYR A 17 -40.36 -10.66 -26.65
N SER A 18 -40.75 -11.93 -26.61
CA SER A 18 -40.47 -12.84 -25.49
C SER A 18 -39.59 -14.01 -25.92
N CYS A 19 -38.38 -13.74 -26.39
CA CYS A 19 -37.29 -14.73 -26.46
C CYS A 19 -35.95 -14.04 -26.64
N ASN A 20 -35.55 -13.24 -25.65
CA ASN A 20 -34.17 -13.01 -25.32
C ASN A 20 -34.05 -12.93 -23.78
N SER A 21 -34.35 -14.03 -23.12
CA SER A 21 -33.79 -14.28 -21.80
C SER A 21 -32.30 -14.42 -22.01
N PRO A 22 -31.44 -13.70 -21.25
CA PRO A 22 -30.03 -14.01 -21.23
C PRO A 22 -29.92 -15.51 -20.93
N LYS A 23 -29.18 -16.26 -21.74
CA LYS A 23 -28.77 -17.62 -21.38
C LYS A 23 -28.25 -17.52 -19.96
N LYS A 24 -28.95 -18.08 -18.98
CA LYS A 24 -28.32 -18.47 -17.72
C LYS A 24 -27.24 -19.42 -18.16
N ASP A 25 -25.98 -18.97 -18.05
CA ASP A 25 -24.86 -19.87 -18.14
C ASP A 25 -25.16 -21.00 -17.17
N MET A 26 -25.23 -22.23 -17.70
CA MET A 26 -25.28 -23.38 -16.80
C MET A 26 -24.03 -23.31 -15.98
N PRO A 27 -24.11 -23.48 -14.65
CA PRO A 27 -22.91 -23.46 -13.83
C PRO A 27 -21.90 -24.44 -14.45
N GLU A 28 -20.70 -23.95 -14.75
CA GLU A 28 -19.61 -24.82 -15.16
C GLU A 28 -19.49 -25.92 -14.11
N LYS A 29 -19.55 -27.17 -14.57
CA LYS A 29 -19.50 -28.33 -13.69
C LYS A 29 -18.05 -28.62 -13.42
N TYR A 30 -17.50 -27.98 -12.39
CA TYR A 30 -16.14 -28.26 -11.93
C TYR A 30 -16.04 -29.71 -11.44
N GLU A 31 -14.92 -30.36 -11.73
CA GLU A 31 -14.66 -31.73 -11.30
C GLU A 31 -14.47 -31.81 -9.77
N TYR A 32 -13.81 -30.80 -9.21
CA TYR A 32 -13.53 -30.67 -7.78
C TYR A 32 -14.13 -29.39 -7.22
N THR A 33 -14.49 -29.45 -5.93
CA THR A 33 -14.90 -28.28 -5.16
C THR A 33 -14.55 -28.51 -3.69
N ASN A 34 -13.80 -27.61 -3.07
CA ASN A 34 -13.37 -27.68 -1.68
C ASN A 34 -14.05 -26.61 -0.80
N ASP A 35 -13.70 -26.55 0.49
CA ASP A 35 -14.37 -25.67 1.48
C ASP A 35 -14.17 -24.17 1.18
N LEU A 36 -13.20 -23.77 0.35
CA LEU A 36 -12.95 -22.38 0.00
C LEU A 36 -14.06 -21.71 -0.83
N ILE A 37 -14.95 -22.50 -1.44
CA ILE A 37 -16.12 -21.99 -2.18
C ILE A 37 -17.04 -21.11 -1.31
N HIS A 38 -16.93 -21.21 0.00
CA HIS A 38 -17.74 -20.45 0.97
C HIS A 38 -17.07 -19.17 1.45
N GLU A 39 -15.86 -18.88 1.00
CA GLU A 39 -15.08 -17.71 1.39
C GLU A 39 -15.41 -16.49 0.52
N SER A 40 -15.01 -15.30 0.96
CA SER A 40 -15.22 -14.06 0.22
C SER A 40 -13.94 -13.56 -0.48
N SER A 41 -12.78 -13.98 -0.01
CA SER A 41 -11.49 -13.60 -0.60
C SER A 41 -11.39 -14.05 -2.05
N PRO A 42 -11.11 -13.17 -3.02
CA PRO A 42 -10.85 -13.57 -4.41
C PRO A 42 -9.71 -14.58 -4.53
N TYR A 43 -8.66 -14.44 -3.74
CA TYR A 43 -7.54 -15.40 -3.69
C TYR A 43 -7.99 -16.79 -3.24
N LEU A 44 -8.77 -16.89 -2.19
CA LEU A 44 -9.25 -18.19 -1.71
C LEU A 44 -10.20 -18.84 -2.72
N LEU A 45 -11.07 -18.03 -3.34
CA LEU A 45 -12.02 -18.52 -4.38
C LEU A 45 -11.30 -19.02 -5.62
N GLN A 46 -10.13 -18.48 -6.01
CA GLN A 46 -9.32 -19.02 -7.10
C GLN A 46 -9.00 -20.50 -6.90
N HIS A 47 -8.74 -20.90 -5.65
CA HIS A 47 -8.36 -22.27 -5.28
C HIS A 47 -9.55 -23.17 -4.92
N ALA A 48 -10.79 -22.68 -5.04
CA ALA A 48 -11.99 -23.42 -4.64
C ALA A 48 -12.24 -24.69 -5.48
N HIS A 49 -11.65 -24.76 -6.68
CA HIS A 49 -11.83 -25.87 -7.62
C HIS A 49 -10.58 -26.73 -7.84
N ASN A 50 -9.53 -26.48 -7.04
CA ASN A 50 -8.38 -27.39 -7.04
C ASN A 50 -8.77 -28.78 -6.47
N PRO A 51 -8.13 -29.89 -6.93
CA PRO A 51 -8.31 -31.23 -6.37
C PRO A 51 -7.81 -31.36 -4.93
N VAL A 52 -6.98 -30.42 -4.43
CA VAL A 52 -6.58 -30.35 -3.04
C VAL A 52 -7.76 -29.95 -2.16
N ASN A 53 -7.99 -30.67 -1.05
CA ASN A 53 -9.02 -30.36 -0.07
C ASN A 53 -8.63 -29.16 0.79
N TRP A 54 -8.59 -28.00 0.19
CA TRP A 54 -8.28 -26.76 0.86
C TRP A 54 -9.35 -26.35 1.86
N ASN A 55 -8.91 -25.85 3.01
CA ASN A 55 -9.74 -25.21 4.02
C ASN A 55 -9.21 -23.78 4.26
N ALA A 56 -10.07 -22.84 4.67
CA ALA A 56 -9.63 -21.55 5.15
C ALA A 56 -9.03 -21.64 6.57
N TRP A 57 -8.24 -20.64 6.95
CA TRP A 57 -7.72 -20.49 8.30
C TRP A 57 -8.83 -20.05 9.26
N ASN A 58 -9.39 -20.98 9.99
CA ASN A 58 -10.44 -20.72 10.99
C ASN A 58 -10.43 -21.77 12.11
N ASP A 59 -11.21 -21.51 13.16
CA ASP A 59 -11.26 -22.39 14.32
C ASP A 59 -11.66 -23.84 14.01
N LYS A 60 -12.63 -24.03 13.10
CA LYS A 60 -13.09 -25.35 12.68
C LYS A 60 -11.94 -26.17 12.09
N THR A 61 -11.15 -25.54 11.23
CA THR A 61 -10.00 -26.17 10.56
C THR A 61 -8.89 -26.49 11.56
N LEU A 62 -8.58 -25.55 12.47
CA LEU A 62 -7.55 -25.76 13.49
C LEU A 62 -7.95 -26.86 14.48
N GLN A 63 -9.23 -26.94 14.86
CA GLN A 63 -9.77 -28.02 15.71
C GLN A 63 -9.73 -29.38 14.99
N LYS A 64 -10.01 -29.39 13.67
CA LYS A 64 -9.90 -30.61 12.85
C LYS A 64 -8.48 -31.16 12.87
N ALA A 65 -7.47 -30.31 12.64
CA ALA A 65 -6.07 -30.74 12.68
C ALA A 65 -5.68 -31.35 14.02
N LYS A 66 -6.11 -30.74 15.14
CA LYS A 66 -5.89 -31.24 16.49
C LYS A 66 -6.62 -32.55 16.75
N ALA A 67 -7.88 -32.68 16.35
CA ALA A 67 -8.70 -33.86 16.58
C ALA A 67 -8.19 -35.07 15.78
N GLU A 68 -7.73 -34.86 14.55
CA GLU A 68 -7.18 -35.88 13.67
C GLU A 68 -5.68 -36.16 13.96
N ASN A 69 -5.03 -35.37 14.80
CA ASN A 69 -3.58 -35.38 15.06
C ASN A 69 -2.75 -35.37 13.76
N LYS A 70 -3.19 -34.56 12.78
CA LYS A 70 -2.53 -34.40 11.47
C LYS A 70 -1.73 -33.10 11.42
N LEU A 71 -0.57 -33.16 10.76
CA LEU A 71 0.17 -31.97 10.38
C LEU A 71 -0.71 -31.04 9.53
N MET A 72 -0.52 -29.75 9.67
CA MET A 72 -1.13 -28.75 8.82
C MET A 72 -0.16 -28.37 7.69
N LEU A 73 -0.65 -28.38 6.46
CA LEU A 73 0.05 -27.82 5.30
C LEU A 73 -0.60 -26.47 4.98
N ILE A 74 0.15 -25.40 5.21
CA ILE A 74 -0.34 -24.02 5.12
C ILE A 74 0.33 -23.37 3.92
N SER A 75 -0.48 -22.92 2.96
CA SER A 75 -0.02 -22.19 1.77
C SER A 75 -0.59 -20.79 1.80
N VAL A 76 0.30 -19.79 1.89
CA VAL A 76 -0.02 -18.37 1.99
C VAL A 76 0.33 -17.65 0.69
N GLY A 77 -0.54 -16.77 0.23
CA GLY A 77 -0.34 -15.96 -0.96
C GLY A 77 -1.33 -14.82 -1.03
N TYR A 78 -1.53 -14.25 -2.21
CA TYR A 78 -2.48 -13.17 -2.49
C TYR A 78 -2.92 -13.21 -3.95
N ALA A 79 -4.03 -12.54 -4.31
CA ALA A 79 -4.71 -12.70 -5.59
C ALA A 79 -3.88 -12.27 -6.81
N ALA A 80 -3.01 -11.27 -6.67
CA ALA A 80 -2.18 -10.74 -7.76
C ALA A 80 -0.81 -11.44 -7.90
N CYS A 81 -0.57 -12.53 -7.14
CA CYS A 81 0.73 -13.18 -7.02
C CYS A 81 1.03 -14.13 -8.18
N HIS A 82 1.84 -13.71 -9.16
CA HIS A 82 2.25 -14.53 -10.30
C HIS A 82 2.81 -15.92 -9.89
N TRP A 83 3.82 -15.98 -9.01
CA TRP A 83 4.41 -17.26 -8.58
C TRP A 83 3.44 -18.16 -7.80
N CYS A 84 2.37 -17.58 -7.21
CA CYS A 84 1.30 -18.37 -6.62
C CYS A 84 0.48 -19.09 -7.71
N HIS A 85 0.19 -18.42 -8.84
CA HIS A 85 -0.49 -19.01 -10.00
C HIS A 85 0.37 -20.10 -10.66
N VAL A 86 1.68 -19.86 -10.80
CA VAL A 86 2.61 -20.87 -11.32
C VAL A 86 2.55 -22.14 -10.47
N MET A 87 2.65 -22.01 -9.13
CA MET A 87 2.59 -23.18 -8.26
C MET A 87 1.20 -23.82 -8.22
N GLU A 88 0.14 -23.06 -8.41
CA GLU A 88 -1.23 -23.58 -8.57
C GLU A 88 -1.32 -24.50 -9.79
N LYS A 89 -0.94 -24.00 -10.97
CA LYS A 89 -0.96 -24.73 -12.24
C LYS A 89 -0.09 -25.98 -12.22
N GLU A 90 1.13 -25.88 -11.70
CA GLU A 90 2.11 -26.96 -11.72
C GLU A 90 1.87 -28.03 -10.63
N SER A 91 1.30 -27.64 -9.47
CA SER A 91 1.22 -28.51 -8.29
C SER A 91 -0.21 -28.66 -7.77
N PHE A 92 -0.94 -27.59 -7.47
CA PHE A 92 -2.20 -27.70 -6.75
C PHE A 92 -3.38 -28.15 -7.62
N GLU A 93 -3.28 -28.05 -8.94
CA GLU A 93 -4.22 -28.60 -9.92
C GLU A 93 -3.90 -30.06 -10.27
N ASP A 94 -2.75 -30.58 -9.87
CA ASP A 94 -2.36 -31.97 -10.16
C ASP A 94 -2.98 -32.96 -9.18
N SER A 95 -3.70 -33.95 -9.69
CA SER A 95 -4.40 -34.95 -8.88
C SER A 95 -3.45 -35.87 -8.08
N THR A 96 -2.19 -36.07 -8.54
CA THR A 96 -1.19 -36.88 -7.84
C THR A 96 -0.68 -36.14 -6.62
N VAL A 97 -0.38 -34.84 -6.77
CA VAL A 97 -0.01 -33.94 -5.66
C VAL A 97 -1.16 -33.88 -4.65
N ALA A 98 -2.38 -33.65 -5.14
CA ALA A 98 -3.56 -33.58 -4.28
C ALA A 98 -3.79 -34.86 -3.49
N ALA A 99 -3.57 -36.03 -4.09
CA ALA A 99 -3.71 -37.32 -3.38
C ALA A 99 -2.75 -37.46 -2.21
N VAL A 100 -1.48 -37.02 -2.35
CA VAL A 100 -0.49 -37.01 -1.26
C VAL A 100 -0.90 -36.01 -0.19
N MET A 101 -1.20 -34.75 -0.58
CA MET A 101 -1.57 -33.70 0.35
C MET A 101 -2.83 -34.04 1.16
N ASN A 102 -3.88 -34.54 0.50
CA ASN A 102 -5.16 -34.86 1.13
C ASN A 102 -5.07 -36.06 2.10
N ARG A 103 -4.16 -37.02 1.81
CA ARG A 103 -3.94 -38.18 2.67
C ARG A 103 -3.32 -37.79 4.00
N HIS A 104 -2.30 -36.93 3.97
CA HIS A 104 -1.37 -36.76 5.09
C HIS A 104 -1.62 -35.49 5.90
N PHE A 105 -2.22 -34.46 5.29
CA PHE A 105 -2.31 -33.12 5.88
C PHE A 105 -3.75 -32.61 6.02
N VAL A 106 -3.94 -31.68 6.93
CA VAL A 106 -5.03 -30.71 6.86
C VAL A 106 -4.49 -29.52 6.05
N ASN A 107 -4.95 -29.39 4.80
CA ASN A 107 -4.50 -28.37 3.87
C ASN A 107 -5.22 -27.06 4.13
N ILE A 108 -4.46 -25.98 4.36
CA ILE A 108 -4.98 -24.64 4.68
C ILE A 108 -4.45 -23.65 3.67
N LYS A 109 -5.36 -22.91 3.05
CA LYS A 109 -5.03 -21.76 2.19
C LYS A 109 -5.27 -20.48 2.96
N VAL A 110 -4.33 -19.52 2.87
CA VAL A 110 -4.36 -18.25 3.60
C VAL A 110 -4.16 -17.10 2.61
N ASP A 111 -5.11 -16.18 2.59
CA ASP A 111 -4.90 -14.87 1.96
C ASP A 111 -4.14 -13.98 2.94
N ARG A 112 -2.88 -13.64 2.60
CA ARG A 112 -2.02 -12.81 3.44
C ARG A 112 -2.57 -11.40 3.66
N GLU A 113 -3.39 -10.93 2.75
CA GLU A 113 -3.96 -9.59 2.81
C GLU A 113 -5.15 -9.54 3.78
N GLU A 114 -5.88 -10.65 3.95
CA GLU A 114 -6.92 -10.79 4.98
C GLU A 114 -6.38 -11.27 6.33
N ARG A 115 -5.29 -12.04 6.32
CA ARG A 115 -4.67 -12.61 7.52
C ARG A 115 -3.18 -12.27 7.62
N PRO A 116 -2.83 -10.97 7.66
CA PRO A 116 -1.43 -10.54 7.85
C PRO A 116 -0.83 -11.04 9.17
N ASP A 117 -1.65 -11.29 10.19
CA ASP A 117 -1.24 -11.87 11.47
C ASP A 117 -0.69 -13.30 11.33
N VAL A 118 -1.30 -14.11 10.46
CA VAL A 118 -0.85 -15.48 10.14
C VAL A 118 0.37 -15.43 9.23
N ASP A 119 0.33 -14.60 8.19
CA ASP A 119 1.43 -14.41 7.25
C ASP A 119 2.73 -14.03 7.96
N GLN A 120 2.69 -13.04 8.84
CA GLN A 120 3.87 -12.53 9.57
C GLN A 120 4.55 -13.62 10.41
N ILE A 121 3.79 -14.47 11.10
CA ILE A 121 4.36 -15.56 11.90
C ILE A 121 5.10 -16.55 11.01
N TYR A 122 4.49 -16.99 9.92
CA TYR A 122 5.04 -18.02 9.07
C TYR A 122 6.15 -17.51 8.14
N ILE A 123 6.09 -16.25 7.71
CA ILE A 123 7.19 -15.65 6.93
C ILE A 123 8.45 -15.50 7.79
N ASN A 124 8.32 -15.07 9.06
CA ASN A 124 9.41 -15.02 10.02
C ASN A 124 10.01 -16.42 10.28
N ALA A 125 9.14 -17.43 10.40
CA ALA A 125 9.59 -18.82 10.56
C ALA A 125 10.42 -19.31 9.36
N VAL A 126 9.96 -19.04 8.14
CA VAL A 126 10.67 -19.47 6.91
C VAL A 126 11.98 -18.67 6.74
N GLU A 127 11.98 -17.38 7.08
CA GLU A 127 13.20 -16.57 7.07
C GLU A 127 14.26 -17.11 8.03
N LEU A 128 13.87 -17.50 9.26
CA LEU A 128 14.77 -18.16 10.21
C LEU A 128 15.30 -19.51 9.71
N MET A 129 14.46 -20.28 9.00
CA MET A 129 14.86 -21.61 8.49
C MET A 129 15.79 -21.53 7.29
N THR A 130 15.60 -20.56 6.40
CA THR A 130 16.18 -20.55 5.04
C THR A 130 17.02 -19.32 4.71
N GLY A 131 16.96 -18.29 5.55
CA GLY A 131 17.61 -16.98 5.33
C GLY A 131 16.89 -16.09 4.29
N ARG A 132 15.77 -16.54 3.75
CA ARG A 132 14.93 -15.78 2.79
C ARG A 132 13.48 -16.26 2.86
N ALA A 133 12.53 -15.35 2.63
CA ALA A 133 11.11 -15.68 2.53
C ALA A 133 10.44 -14.86 1.42
N GLY A 134 9.25 -15.28 1.00
CA GLY A 134 8.45 -14.65 -0.06
C GLY A 134 7.22 -15.50 -0.38
N TRP A 135 6.42 -15.08 -1.34
CA TRP A 135 5.21 -15.77 -1.76
C TRP A 135 5.40 -16.40 -3.14
N PRO A 136 4.78 -17.63 -3.36
CA PRO A 136 3.97 -18.38 -2.40
C PRO A 136 4.78 -18.83 -1.18
N LEU A 137 4.21 -18.70 0.01
CA LEU A 137 4.82 -19.16 1.25
C LEU A 137 4.15 -20.45 1.67
N ASN A 138 4.94 -21.54 1.75
CA ASN A 138 4.43 -22.86 2.10
C ASN A 138 5.08 -23.35 3.39
N VAL A 139 4.26 -23.76 4.35
CA VAL A 139 4.71 -24.17 5.69
C VAL A 139 4.02 -25.45 6.11
N ILE A 140 4.78 -26.37 6.69
CA ILE A 140 4.22 -27.48 7.44
C ILE A 140 4.32 -27.15 8.93
N ALA A 141 3.21 -27.28 9.64
CA ALA A 141 3.10 -27.01 11.06
C ALA A 141 2.51 -28.21 11.82
N LEU A 142 2.86 -28.31 13.11
CA LEU A 142 2.23 -29.23 14.05
C LEU A 142 0.72 -28.93 14.17
N PRO A 143 -0.09 -29.86 14.69
CA PRO A 143 -1.53 -29.62 14.87
C PRO A 143 -1.88 -28.44 15.79
N ASP A 144 -0.93 -27.93 16.55
CA ASP A 144 -1.08 -26.75 17.42
C ASP A 144 -0.68 -25.43 16.76
N GLY A 145 -0.14 -25.45 15.52
CA GLY A 145 0.22 -24.29 14.73
C GLY A 145 1.72 -23.99 14.71
N ARG A 146 2.55 -24.64 15.52
CA ARG A 146 4.00 -24.39 15.52
C ARG A 146 4.65 -24.93 14.23
N PRO A 147 5.38 -24.09 13.48
CA PRO A 147 5.99 -24.49 12.22
C PRO A 147 7.15 -25.48 12.43
N VAL A 148 7.32 -26.40 11.47
CA VAL A 148 8.40 -27.41 11.49
C VAL A 148 9.20 -27.43 10.20
N TRP A 149 8.66 -26.90 9.11
CA TRP A 149 9.33 -26.80 7.82
C TRP A 149 8.64 -25.74 6.97
N GLY A 150 9.37 -25.13 6.02
CA GLY A 150 8.76 -24.20 5.06
C GLY A 150 9.73 -23.75 3.97
N GLY A 151 9.16 -23.07 3.01
CA GLY A 151 9.86 -22.46 1.88
C GLY A 151 8.89 -21.72 0.97
N THR A 152 9.38 -21.32 -0.21
CA THR A 152 8.60 -20.55 -1.17
C THR A 152 8.07 -21.45 -2.30
N TYR A 153 8.50 -21.24 -3.51
CA TYR A 153 8.14 -22.06 -4.65
C TYR A 153 8.95 -23.37 -4.69
N PHE A 154 8.29 -24.48 -5.08
CA PHE A 154 8.88 -25.78 -5.34
C PHE A 154 8.33 -26.38 -6.63
N SER A 155 9.18 -27.09 -7.39
CA SER A 155 8.71 -27.94 -8.49
C SER A 155 7.83 -29.08 -7.96
N LYS A 156 6.96 -29.63 -8.79
CA LYS A 156 6.04 -30.72 -8.42
C LYS A 156 6.75 -31.92 -7.75
N GLU A 157 7.85 -32.38 -8.34
CA GLU A 157 8.62 -33.53 -7.85
C GLU A 157 9.27 -33.23 -6.48
N ASP A 158 9.91 -32.05 -6.37
CA ASP A 158 10.51 -31.59 -5.12
C ASP A 158 9.45 -31.44 -4.02
N TRP A 159 8.27 -30.90 -4.38
CA TRP A 159 7.17 -30.72 -3.45
C TRP A 159 6.72 -32.04 -2.84
N ILE A 160 6.36 -33.03 -3.67
CA ILE A 160 5.93 -34.36 -3.21
C ILE A 160 7.00 -34.98 -2.30
N GLN A 161 8.26 -35.03 -2.75
CA GLN A 161 9.35 -35.65 -1.98
C GLN A 161 9.52 -35.01 -0.60
N ARG A 162 9.40 -33.68 -0.51
CA ARG A 162 9.60 -32.95 0.76
C ARG A 162 8.46 -33.19 1.74
N ILE A 163 7.21 -33.06 1.27
CA ILE A 163 6.05 -33.24 2.16
C ILE A 163 5.92 -34.68 2.64
N GLU A 164 6.21 -35.71 1.80
CA GLU A 164 6.25 -37.12 2.22
C GLU A 164 7.34 -37.38 3.27
N LYS A 165 8.54 -36.81 3.08
CA LYS A 165 9.65 -36.97 4.04
C LYS A 165 9.34 -36.35 5.42
N ILE A 166 8.67 -35.19 5.45
CA ILE A 166 8.27 -34.59 6.74
C ILE A 166 7.17 -35.44 7.41
N GLN A 167 6.23 -35.96 6.64
CA GLN A 167 5.20 -36.86 7.17
C GLN A 167 5.81 -38.16 7.74
N GLU A 168 6.73 -38.77 6.99
CA GLU A 168 7.45 -39.95 7.47
C GLU A 168 8.18 -39.68 8.81
N LEU A 169 8.85 -38.51 8.90
CA LEU A 169 9.52 -38.11 10.14
C LEU A 169 8.53 -37.89 11.29
N TYR A 170 7.35 -37.34 11.01
CA TYR A 170 6.31 -37.18 12.02
C TYR A 170 5.76 -38.51 12.55
N GLU A 171 5.62 -39.51 11.66
CA GLU A 171 5.15 -40.86 12.04
C GLU A 171 6.21 -41.65 12.83
N GLN A 172 7.48 -41.57 12.41
CA GLN A 172 8.55 -42.38 13.00
C GLN A 172 9.19 -41.72 14.22
N GLU A 173 9.41 -40.41 14.19
CA GLU A 173 10.17 -39.69 15.21
C GLU A 173 9.51 -38.32 15.55
N PRO A 174 8.22 -38.28 15.98
CA PRO A 174 7.48 -37.04 16.21
C PRO A 174 8.17 -36.10 17.20
N GLN A 175 8.89 -36.63 18.19
CA GLN A 175 9.58 -35.80 19.17
C GLN A 175 10.67 -34.94 18.56
N LYS A 176 11.34 -35.37 17.49
CA LYS A 176 12.33 -34.53 16.79
C LYS A 176 11.70 -33.26 16.16
N LEU A 177 10.50 -33.43 15.59
CA LEU A 177 9.78 -32.29 15.04
C LEU A 177 9.25 -31.35 16.13
N ILE A 178 8.77 -31.89 17.24
CA ILE A 178 8.30 -31.12 18.39
C ILE A 178 9.46 -30.30 18.97
N ASP A 179 10.61 -30.93 19.25
CA ASP A 179 11.80 -30.23 19.76
C ASP A 179 12.33 -29.16 18.79
N TYR A 180 12.20 -29.40 17.49
CA TYR A 180 12.54 -28.39 16.46
C TYR A 180 11.56 -27.22 16.47
N ALA A 181 10.25 -27.49 16.54
CA ALA A 181 9.20 -26.49 16.61
C ALA A 181 9.36 -25.59 17.85
N ASP A 182 9.71 -26.16 19.01
CA ASP A 182 9.97 -25.39 20.24
C ASP A 182 11.12 -24.40 20.06
N ARG A 183 12.25 -24.83 19.48
CA ARG A 183 13.39 -23.94 19.19
C ARG A 183 13.04 -22.84 18.18
N LEU A 184 12.24 -23.18 17.16
CA LEU A 184 11.82 -22.23 16.15
C LEU A 184 10.83 -21.20 16.72
N GLU A 185 9.92 -21.61 17.59
CA GLU A 185 9.02 -20.73 18.32
C GLU A 185 9.80 -19.71 19.19
N GLU A 186 10.83 -20.17 19.89
CA GLU A 186 11.74 -19.29 20.65
C GLU A 186 12.48 -18.32 19.71
N GLY A 187 12.94 -18.80 18.55
CA GLY A 187 13.55 -17.97 17.52
C GLY A 187 12.62 -16.87 17.01
N ILE A 188 11.38 -17.21 16.66
CA ILE A 188 10.36 -16.26 16.21
C ILE A 188 10.09 -15.21 17.28
N LYS A 189 9.92 -15.62 18.55
CA LYS A 189 9.73 -14.68 19.66
C LYS A 189 10.92 -13.75 19.84
N SER A 190 12.14 -14.21 19.53
CA SER A 190 13.35 -13.40 19.66
C SER A 190 13.54 -12.38 18.52
N MET A 191 12.95 -12.60 17.35
CA MET A 191 13.02 -11.64 16.22
C MET A 191 12.32 -10.31 16.53
N ASP A 192 11.25 -10.36 17.34
CA ASP A 192 10.44 -9.20 17.70
C ASP A 192 10.67 -8.73 19.14
N LEU A 193 11.86 -9.07 19.71
CA LEU A 193 12.23 -8.61 21.05
C LEU A 193 12.55 -7.12 21.03
N ILE A 194 11.59 -6.32 21.44
CA ILE A 194 11.80 -4.92 21.77
C ILE A 194 12.10 -4.83 23.26
N THR A 195 13.23 -4.20 23.60
CA THR A 195 13.61 -3.92 24.98
C THR A 195 13.20 -2.49 25.33
N PHE A 196 12.58 -2.32 26.49
CA PHE A 196 12.32 -0.98 27.03
C PHE A 196 13.67 -0.27 27.25
N ASN A 197 13.83 0.89 26.61
CA ASN A 197 15.05 1.70 26.72
C ASN A 197 14.83 2.85 27.70
N ASP A 198 15.45 2.77 28.87
CA ASP A 198 15.39 3.77 29.93
C ASP A 198 16.45 4.88 29.81
N GLN A 199 17.31 4.81 28.79
CA GLN A 199 18.34 5.81 28.58
C GLN A 199 17.74 7.19 28.29
N ASN A 200 18.40 8.22 28.81
CA ASN A 200 18.03 9.59 28.48
C ASN A 200 18.70 10.00 27.16
N ILE A 201 18.01 9.78 26.05
CA ILE A 201 18.48 10.12 24.70
C ILE A 201 18.11 11.58 24.40
N ASN A 202 19.10 12.39 24.08
CA ASN A 202 18.88 13.76 23.61
C ASN A 202 18.66 13.76 22.09
N PHE A 203 17.42 13.55 21.64
CA PHE A 203 17.07 13.54 20.23
C PHE A 203 17.37 14.87 19.52
N ALA A 204 17.30 16.02 20.22
CA ALA A 204 17.59 17.33 19.64
C ALA A 204 19.06 17.50 19.22
N ALA A 205 19.98 16.70 19.77
CA ALA A 205 21.39 16.72 19.42
C ALA A 205 21.83 15.54 18.53
N TYR A 206 20.87 14.76 18.00
CA TYR A 206 21.18 13.60 17.17
C TYR A 206 21.68 14.00 15.77
N ASP A 207 22.84 13.47 15.37
CA ASP A 207 23.44 13.75 14.06
C ASP A 207 22.91 12.76 13.01
N SER A 208 21.83 13.14 12.34
CA SER A 208 21.23 12.36 11.25
C SER A 208 22.05 12.39 9.94
N ASN A 209 22.99 13.34 9.78
CA ASN A 209 23.81 13.42 8.56
C ASN A 209 24.72 12.20 8.43
N LYS A 210 25.37 11.80 9.53
CA LYS A 210 26.23 10.61 9.55
C LYS A 210 25.47 9.32 9.22
N LEU A 211 24.21 9.23 9.67
CA LEU A 211 23.34 8.09 9.35
C LEU A 211 23.03 8.05 7.85
N VAL A 212 22.64 9.18 7.25
CA VAL A 212 22.36 9.29 5.81
C VAL A 212 23.62 9.04 4.98
N GLU A 213 24.79 9.54 5.42
CA GLU A 213 26.08 9.26 4.76
C GLU A 213 26.36 7.74 4.73
N ASN A 214 26.14 7.02 5.83
CA ASN A 214 26.28 5.56 5.85
C ASN A 214 25.27 4.86 4.96
N TRP A 215 24.02 5.32 4.95
CA TRP A 215 22.96 4.78 4.11
C TRP A 215 23.24 4.98 2.62
N SER A 216 23.82 6.13 2.24
CA SER A 216 24.12 6.48 0.85
C SER A 216 25.11 5.50 0.15
N LYS A 217 25.84 4.67 0.89
CA LYS A 217 26.76 3.66 0.34
C LYS A 217 26.09 2.56 -0.46
N VAL A 218 24.77 2.37 -0.28
CA VAL A 218 23.96 1.39 -1.03
C VAL A 218 23.10 2.02 -2.12
N PHE A 219 23.24 3.32 -2.37
CA PHE A 219 22.48 4.05 -3.39
C PHE A 219 23.03 3.77 -4.80
N ASP A 220 22.12 3.68 -5.77
CA ASP A 220 22.45 3.63 -7.19
C ASP A 220 22.37 5.04 -7.80
N TYR A 221 23.53 5.67 -7.97
CA TYR A 221 23.63 7.00 -8.57
C TYR A 221 23.52 7.02 -10.11
N ARG A 222 23.35 5.86 -10.75
CA ARG A 222 23.14 5.75 -12.19
C ARG A 222 21.67 5.58 -12.56
N HIS A 223 21.00 4.65 -11.86
CA HIS A 223 19.63 4.29 -12.15
C HIS A 223 18.65 4.72 -11.06
N GLY A 224 19.13 5.34 -10.00
CA GLY A 224 18.31 5.64 -8.82
C GLY A 224 17.94 4.37 -8.05
N GLY A 225 17.37 4.53 -6.89
CA GLY A 225 17.07 3.39 -6.03
C GLY A 225 18.29 2.78 -5.37
N TYR A 226 18.14 1.54 -4.91
CA TYR A 226 19.24 0.78 -4.35
C TYR A 226 20.03 0.05 -5.42
N ASN A 227 21.34 -0.13 -5.20
CA ASN A 227 22.25 -0.82 -6.11
C ASN A 227 22.07 -2.35 -6.02
N ARG A 228 20.89 -2.82 -6.37
CA ARG A 228 20.51 -4.25 -6.42
C ARG A 228 19.25 -4.46 -7.27
N ALA A 229 19.04 -5.69 -7.74
CA ALA A 229 17.78 -6.17 -8.27
C ALA A 229 17.23 -7.31 -7.38
N PRO A 230 15.90 -7.50 -7.27
CA PRO A 230 14.84 -6.60 -7.77
C PRO A 230 14.80 -5.25 -7.02
N LYS A 231 14.25 -4.21 -7.67
CA LYS A 231 14.10 -2.87 -7.09
C LYS A 231 12.65 -2.60 -6.70
N PHE A 232 12.42 -2.41 -5.40
CA PHE A 232 11.17 -1.90 -4.83
C PHE A 232 11.22 -0.38 -4.72
N MET A 233 10.08 0.29 -4.89
CA MET A 233 10.00 1.76 -4.93
C MET A 233 10.22 2.41 -3.56
N MET A 234 9.93 1.73 -2.45
CA MET A 234 10.19 2.15 -1.06
C MET A 234 9.82 3.63 -0.77
N PRO A 235 8.57 4.05 -0.95
CA PRO A 235 8.19 5.47 -0.88
C PRO A 235 8.56 6.15 0.44
N ASN A 236 8.41 5.46 1.57
CA ASN A 236 8.76 5.96 2.89
C ASN A 236 10.24 6.33 3.02
N ASN A 237 11.14 5.60 2.35
CA ASN A 237 12.56 5.89 2.35
C ASN A 237 12.84 7.22 1.64
N TYR A 238 12.21 7.43 0.48
CA TYR A 238 12.40 8.67 -0.29
C TYR A 238 11.66 9.86 0.32
N ASN A 239 10.57 9.65 1.04
CA ASN A 239 9.93 10.70 1.84
C ASN A 239 10.89 11.25 2.90
N TYR A 240 11.54 10.36 3.66
CA TYR A 240 12.53 10.78 4.66
C TYR A 240 13.77 11.43 4.00
N LEU A 241 14.32 10.83 2.93
CA LEU A 241 15.50 11.37 2.25
C LEU A 241 15.21 12.75 1.61
N LEU A 242 14.03 12.94 1.02
CA LEU A 242 13.58 14.24 0.52
C LEU A 242 13.53 15.28 1.64
N ARG A 243 12.90 14.91 2.76
CA ARG A 243 12.81 15.76 3.93
C ARG A 243 14.21 16.13 4.46
N HIS A 244 15.07 15.15 4.63
CA HIS A 244 16.43 15.36 5.11
C HIS A 244 17.23 16.28 4.21
N ALA A 245 17.15 16.06 2.89
CA ALA A 245 17.81 16.90 1.89
C ALA A 245 17.37 18.37 1.97
N VAL A 246 16.05 18.62 2.09
CA VAL A 246 15.51 19.98 2.18
C VAL A 246 15.83 20.65 3.52
N GLN A 247 15.76 19.92 4.64
CA GLN A 247 16.00 20.50 5.97
C GLN A 247 17.49 20.82 6.23
N ASN A 248 18.41 20.10 5.56
CA ASN A 248 19.86 20.26 5.72
C ASN A 248 20.53 20.92 4.51
N ASP A 249 19.78 21.47 3.54
CA ASP A 249 20.30 22.07 2.31
C ASP A 249 21.28 21.13 1.54
N ASP A 250 21.02 19.79 1.61
CA ASP A 250 21.83 18.77 0.92
C ASP A 250 21.41 18.59 -0.54
N SER A 251 22.02 19.36 -1.42
CA SER A 251 21.74 19.31 -2.87
C SER A 251 22.09 17.97 -3.51
N LYS A 252 23.13 17.25 -3.03
CA LYS A 252 23.51 15.95 -3.59
C LYS A 252 22.49 14.87 -3.26
N LEU A 253 21.98 14.89 -2.04
CA LEU A 253 20.92 13.98 -1.64
C LEU A 253 19.62 14.28 -2.40
N LEU A 254 19.30 15.59 -2.59
CA LEU A 254 18.15 15.98 -3.40
C LEU A 254 18.28 15.51 -4.86
N GLU A 255 19.46 15.64 -5.46
CA GLU A 255 19.75 15.11 -6.80
C GLU A 255 19.56 13.60 -6.87
N TYR A 256 19.98 12.85 -5.86
CA TYR A 256 19.76 11.39 -5.81
C TYR A 256 18.27 11.03 -5.68
N VAL A 257 17.51 11.73 -4.84
CA VAL A 257 16.08 11.51 -4.68
C VAL A 257 15.35 11.80 -5.99
N THR A 258 15.62 12.95 -6.62
CA THR A 258 15.00 13.34 -7.89
C THR A 258 15.41 12.40 -9.03
N LEU A 259 16.68 11.97 -9.11
CA LEU A 259 17.11 10.94 -10.05
C LEU A 259 16.27 9.66 -9.90
N THR A 260 16.04 9.21 -8.67
CA THR A 260 15.26 8.00 -8.43
C THR A 260 13.81 8.17 -8.89
N LEU A 261 13.16 9.29 -8.55
CA LEU A 261 11.79 9.59 -8.95
C LEU A 261 11.67 9.71 -10.49
N ASP A 262 12.61 10.38 -11.14
CA ASP A 262 12.63 10.49 -12.61
C ASP A 262 12.79 9.12 -13.26
N LYS A 263 13.68 8.26 -12.74
CA LYS A 263 13.90 6.92 -13.27
C LYS A 263 12.70 6.00 -13.08
N MET A 264 12.02 6.06 -11.95
CA MET A 264 10.76 5.35 -11.75
C MET A 264 9.66 5.85 -12.70
N ALA A 265 9.50 7.18 -12.86
CA ALA A 265 8.51 7.78 -13.73
C ALA A 265 8.78 7.55 -15.23
N TYR A 266 10.03 7.29 -15.61
CA TYR A 266 10.44 6.99 -16.98
C TYR A 266 10.51 5.48 -17.27
N GLY A 267 10.64 4.67 -16.23
CA GLY A 267 10.75 3.22 -16.32
C GLY A 267 9.43 2.53 -16.67
N GLY A 268 9.51 1.23 -16.93
CA GLY A 268 8.34 0.40 -17.20
C GLY A 268 7.53 0.06 -15.95
N VAL A 269 8.07 0.32 -14.74
CA VAL A 269 7.29 0.21 -13.50
C VAL A 269 6.13 1.21 -13.46
N TYR A 270 6.21 2.30 -14.24
CA TYR A 270 5.12 3.24 -14.47
C TYR A 270 4.39 2.90 -15.77
N ASP A 271 3.08 2.67 -15.71
CA ASP A 271 2.28 2.40 -16.90
C ASP A 271 2.02 3.69 -17.69
N HIS A 272 2.81 3.91 -18.73
CA HIS A 272 2.72 5.10 -19.59
C HIS A 272 1.41 5.23 -20.38
N VAL A 273 0.58 4.20 -20.43
CA VAL A 273 -0.71 4.18 -21.15
C VAL A 273 -1.88 4.42 -20.22
N GLY A 274 -1.97 3.64 -19.14
CA GLY A 274 -3.11 3.65 -18.23
C GLY A 274 -2.87 4.38 -16.92
N GLY A 275 -1.63 4.79 -16.64
CA GLY A 275 -1.22 5.36 -15.36
C GLY A 275 -1.06 4.32 -14.25
N GLY A 276 -0.54 4.76 -13.13
CA GLY A 276 -0.26 3.93 -11.96
C GLY A 276 1.02 3.11 -12.09
N PHE A 277 1.51 2.65 -10.94
CA PHE A 277 2.75 1.92 -10.81
C PHE A 277 2.50 0.44 -10.56
N ALA A 278 3.34 -0.40 -11.19
CA ALA A 278 3.52 -1.79 -10.82
C ALA A 278 4.34 -1.88 -9.51
N ARG A 279 4.30 -3.04 -8.84
CA ARG A 279 4.82 -3.20 -7.48
C ARG A 279 6.34 -3.05 -7.36
N TYR A 280 7.12 -3.60 -8.30
CA TYR A 280 8.58 -3.52 -8.30
C TYR A 280 9.15 -3.81 -9.70
N SER A 281 10.43 -3.45 -9.90
CA SER A 281 11.18 -3.85 -11.08
C SER A 281 11.97 -5.13 -10.82
N THR A 282 11.94 -6.05 -11.78
CA THR A 282 12.73 -7.28 -11.74
C THR A 282 14.23 -7.01 -11.98
N ASP A 283 14.55 -5.90 -12.66
CA ASP A 283 15.90 -5.46 -13.00
C ASP A 283 16.34 -4.20 -12.20
N GLU A 284 17.60 -3.81 -12.38
CA GLU A 284 18.18 -2.64 -11.70
C GLU A 284 17.87 -1.29 -12.39
N LYS A 285 17.23 -1.29 -13.57
CA LYS A 285 17.03 -0.10 -14.42
C LYS A 285 15.60 0.46 -14.36
N TRP A 286 14.70 -0.16 -13.61
CA TRP A 286 13.27 0.14 -13.56
C TRP A 286 12.54 -0.19 -14.88
N HIS A 287 13.09 -1.09 -15.69
CA HIS A 287 12.58 -1.39 -17.02
C HIS A 287 11.46 -2.41 -16.98
N VAL A 288 11.75 -3.63 -16.51
CA VAL A 288 10.80 -4.75 -16.53
C VAL A 288 10.08 -4.84 -15.19
N PRO A 289 8.80 -4.46 -15.12
CA PRO A 289 8.04 -4.57 -13.87
C PRO A 289 7.61 -6.02 -13.61
N HIS A 290 7.35 -6.33 -12.34
CA HIS A 290 6.39 -7.34 -11.98
C HIS A 290 5.01 -6.68 -12.05
N PHE A 291 4.16 -7.10 -13.00
CA PHE A 291 3.04 -6.29 -13.52
C PHE A 291 1.86 -6.09 -12.56
N GLU A 292 1.85 -6.71 -11.39
CA GLU A 292 0.82 -6.47 -10.37
C GLU A 292 0.77 -4.98 -9.94
N LYS A 293 -0.44 -4.42 -9.81
CA LYS A 293 -0.62 -3.04 -9.37
C LYS A 293 -1.37 -3.00 -8.04
N MET A 294 -0.64 -2.66 -6.98
CA MET A 294 -1.16 -2.63 -5.62
C MET A 294 -1.67 -1.23 -5.24
N LEU A 295 -2.78 -1.16 -4.51
CA LEU A 295 -3.32 0.10 -4.01
C LEU A 295 -2.33 0.83 -3.11
N TYR A 296 -1.69 0.12 -2.17
CA TYR A 296 -0.79 0.71 -1.18
C TYR A 296 0.46 1.36 -1.78
N ASP A 297 1.00 0.81 -2.87
CA ASP A 297 2.15 1.39 -3.58
C ASP A 297 1.74 2.71 -4.25
N ASN A 298 0.63 2.67 -5.00
CA ASN A 298 0.12 3.84 -5.72
C ASN A 298 -0.29 4.96 -4.76
N ALA A 299 -0.90 4.63 -3.62
CA ALA A 299 -1.29 5.58 -2.59
C ALA A 299 -0.09 6.36 -2.01
N GLN A 300 0.96 5.64 -1.65
CA GLN A 300 2.17 6.24 -1.07
C GLN A 300 2.97 7.04 -2.10
N LEU A 301 3.01 6.58 -3.36
CA LEU A 301 3.68 7.31 -4.44
C LEU A 301 2.96 8.61 -4.80
N ILE A 302 1.63 8.66 -4.71
CA ILE A 302 0.89 9.93 -4.86
C ILE A 302 1.39 10.96 -3.83
N SER A 303 1.56 10.58 -2.55
CA SER A 303 2.10 11.46 -1.52
C SER A 303 3.53 11.90 -1.85
N LEU A 304 4.42 10.95 -2.16
CA LEU A 304 5.84 11.21 -2.43
C LEU A 304 6.04 12.14 -3.64
N TYR A 305 5.37 11.87 -4.77
CA TYR A 305 5.47 12.71 -5.96
C TYR A 305 4.83 14.10 -5.75
N SER A 306 3.78 14.22 -4.94
CA SER A 306 3.21 15.51 -4.55
C SER A 306 4.20 16.35 -3.75
N ASP A 307 4.86 15.76 -2.74
CA ASP A 307 5.89 16.42 -1.95
C ASP A 307 7.11 16.81 -2.81
N ALA A 308 7.55 15.91 -3.69
CA ALA A 308 8.65 16.19 -4.61
C ALA A 308 8.30 17.34 -5.59
N TYR A 309 7.05 17.41 -6.07
CA TYR A 309 6.59 18.55 -6.86
C TYR A 309 6.62 19.85 -6.04
N ALA A 310 6.19 19.81 -4.78
CA ALA A 310 6.21 20.99 -3.92
C ALA A 310 7.63 21.57 -3.75
N VAL A 311 8.65 20.68 -3.70
CA VAL A 311 10.07 21.05 -3.60
C VAL A 311 10.64 21.54 -4.93
N THR A 312 10.40 20.79 -6.03
CA THR A 312 11.14 20.96 -7.30
C THR A 312 10.39 21.74 -8.37
N LYS A 313 9.05 21.80 -8.29
CA LYS A 313 8.15 22.28 -9.34
C LYS A 313 8.32 21.57 -10.69
N ASN A 314 8.80 20.32 -10.68
CA ASN A 314 8.94 19.48 -11.87
C ASN A 314 7.55 19.00 -12.35
N GLU A 315 7.11 19.45 -13.52
CA GLU A 315 5.78 19.11 -14.09
C GLU A 315 5.61 17.60 -14.35
N LEU A 316 6.69 16.84 -14.52
CA LEU A 316 6.62 15.38 -14.60
C LEU A 316 5.96 14.77 -13.36
N TYR A 317 6.26 15.29 -12.17
CA TYR A 317 5.71 14.76 -10.92
C TYR A 317 4.22 15.05 -10.79
N ARG A 318 3.76 16.21 -11.28
CA ARG A 318 2.33 16.52 -11.37
C ARG A 318 1.63 15.56 -12.33
N GLU A 319 2.20 15.35 -13.54
CA GLU A 319 1.67 14.40 -14.54
C GLU A 319 1.51 12.99 -13.92
N VAL A 320 2.53 12.52 -13.21
CA VAL A 320 2.51 11.21 -12.53
C VAL A 320 1.41 11.13 -11.48
N VAL A 321 1.25 12.16 -10.64
CA VAL A 321 0.19 12.19 -9.60
C VAL A 321 -1.20 12.20 -10.24
N ASP A 322 -1.43 13.08 -11.22
CA ASP A 322 -2.73 13.19 -11.90
C ASP A 322 -3.13 11.87 -12.56
N GLU A 323 -2.20 11.21 -13.26
CA GLU A 323 -2.45 9.96 -13.97
C GLU A 323 -2.58 8.77 -13.01
N THR A 324 -1.81 8.72 -11.91
CA THR A 324 -1.93 7.68 -10.89
C THR A 324 -3.27 7.77 -10.16
N ILE A 325 -3.71 8.97 -9.77
CA ILE A 325 -5.04 9.16 -9.18
C ILE A 325 -6.14 8.77 -10.18
N ALA A 326 -6.02 9.17 -11.45
CA ALA A 326 -6.99 8.80 -12.47
C ALA A 326 -7.07 7.27 -12.66
N PHE A 327 -5.94 6.58 -12.65
CA PHE A 327 -5.86 5.12 -12.66
C PHE A 327 -6.62 4.52 -11.47
N VAL A 328 -6.29 4.92 -10.23
CA VAL A 328 -6.93 4.37 -9.03
C VAL A 328 -8.43 4.62 -9.02
N LEU A 329 -8.87 5.83 -9.38
CA LEU A 329 -10.28 6.18 -9.43
C LEU A 329 -11.05 5.38 -10.50
N LYS A 330 -10.40 5.01 -11.60
CA LYS A 330 -11.04 4.26 -12.69
C LYS A 330 -11.02 2.76 -12.46
N GLU A 331 -9.87 2.21 -12.06
CA GLU A 331 -9.60 0.77 -12.05
C GLU A 331 -9.77 0.13 -10.66
N LEU A 332 -9.43 0.86 -9.58
CA LEU A 332 -9.41 0.35 -8.21
C LEU A 332 -10.43 1.03 -7.30
N SER A 333 -11.53 1.58 -7.82
CA SER A 333 -12.55 2.19 -6.95
C SER A 333 -13.96 1.74 -7.26
N ASN A 334 -14.83 1.85 -6.26
CA ASN A 334 -16.26 1.60 -6.43
C ASN A 334 -17.11 2.86 -6.25
N LYS A 335 -18.39 2.76 -6.59
CA LYS A 335 -19.33 3.88 -6.49
C LYS A 335 -19.59 4.37 -5.06
N ARG A 336 -19.25 3.59 -4.02
CA ARG A 336 -19.42 3.95 -2.61
C ARG A 336 -18.24 4.74 -2.05
N GLY A 337 -17.10 4.77 -2.75
CA GLY A 337 -15.87 5.45 -2.31
C GLY A 337 -14.85 4.52 -1.66
N ALA A 338 -15.08 3.19 -1.68
CA ALA A 338 -14.06 2.22 -1.33
C ALA A 338 -13.06 2.05 -2.47
N PHE A 339 -11.81 1.76 -2.11
CA PHE A 339 -10.77 1.38 -3.05
C PHE A 339 -10.47 -0.11 -2.90
N TYR A 340 -10.36 -0.79 -4.04
CA TYR A 340 -10.01 -2.20 -4.18
C TYR A 340 -8.51 -2.43 -3.99
N SER A 341 -8.13 -3.67 -3.70
CA SER A 341 -6.76 -4.02 -3.29
C SER A 341 -5.75 -4.00 -4.43
N SER A 342 -6.03 -4.67 -5.56
CA SER A 342 -5.01 -4.82 -6.61
C SER A 342 -5.57 -5.24 -7.96
N LEU A 343 -4.71 -5.10 -8.99
CA LEU A 343 -4.82 -5.81 -10.26
C LEU A 343 -3.73 -6.87 -10.35
N ASP A 344 -4.10 -8.04 -10.89
CA ASP A 344 -3.23 -9.18 -11.07
C ASP A 344 -2.04 -8.84 -12.01
N ALA A 345 -0.91 -9.51 -11.80
CA ALA A 345 0.23 -9.46 -12.73
C ALA A 345 -0.12 -10.16 -14.05
N ASP A 346 -0.93 -11.23 -13.97
CA ASP A 346 -1.26 -12.09 -15.08
C ASP A 346 -2.58 -11.70 -15.75
N SER A 347 -2.65 -11.93 -17.04
CA SER A 347 -3.87 -11.86 -17.84
C SER A 347 -3.87 -12.94 -18.91
N LEU A 348 -5.03 -13.27 -19.47
CA LEU A 348 -5.09 -14.25 -20.56
C LEU A 348 -4.41 -13.68 -21.81
N SER A 349 -3.49 -14.45 -22.38
CA SER A 349 -2.92 -14.20 -23.71
C SER A 349 -3.92 -14.52 -24.83
N GLU A 350 -3.54 -14.29 -26.08
CA GLU A 350 -4.35 -14.64 -27.26
C GLU A 350 -4.58 -16.14 -27.36
N GLU A 351 -3.66 -16.96 -26.87
CA GLU A 351 -3.72 -18.42 -26.82
C GLU A 351 -4.64 -18.92 -25.69
N GLY A 352 -5.09 -18.04 -24.77
CA GLY A 352 -5.95 -18.36 -23.64
C GLY A 352 -5.21 -18.87 -22.41
N GLU A 353 -3.89 -18.76 -22.38
CA GLU A 353 -3.06 -19.06 -21.20
C GLU A 353 -2.89 -17.81 -20.33
N LEU A 354 -2.71 -18.01 -19.01
CA LEU A 354 -2.35 -16.91 -18.10
C LEU A 354 -0.87 -16.59 -18.26
N GLU A 355 -0.57 -15.35 -18.64
CA GLU A 355 0.79 -14.85 -18.85
C GLU A 355 1.00 -13.51 -18.14
N GLU A 356 2.17 -13.38 -17.53
CA GLU A 356 2.58 -12.14 -16.88
C GLU A 356 2.73 -11.02 -17.90
N GLY A 357 2.09 -9.88 -17.65
CA GLY A 357 2.24 -8.70 -18.48
C GLY A 357 1.50 -8.68 -19.82
N ALA A 358 0.83 -9.79 -20.26
CA ALA A 358 0.18 -9.89 -21.57
C ALA A 358 -0.77 -8.72 -21.88
N TYR A 359 -1.46 -8.18 -20.86
CA TYR A 359 -2.31 -7.00 -21.03
C TYR A 359 -1.52 -5.72 -21.34
N TYR A 360 -0.28 -5.57 -20.83
CA TYR A 360 0.46 -4.31 -20.78
C TYR A 360 1.47 -4.11 -21.89
N VAL A 361 2.01 -5.19 -22.45
CA VAL A 361 3.10 -5.15 -23.44
C VAL A 361 2.60 -5.04 -24.87
N TYR A 362 3.46 -4.65 -25.79
CA TYR A 362 3.14 -4.49 -27.22
C TYR A 362 4.25 -5.08 -28.09
N THR A 363 3.89 -5.63 -29.26
CA THR A 363 4.87 -5.92 -30.30
C THR A 363 5.16 -4.67 -31.14
N LYS A 364 6.30 -4.67 -31.84
CA LYS A 364 6.65 -3.56 -32.73
C LYS A 364 5.66 -3.43 -33.88
N GLU A 365 5.20 -4.55 -34.43
CA GLU A 365 4.24 -4.64 -35.53
C GLU A 365 2.87 -4.03 -35.12
N GLU A 366 2.40 -4.33 -33.92
CA GLU A 366 1.18 -3.69 -33.38
C GLU A 366 1.34 -2.16 -33.34
N LEU A 367 2.46 -1.67 -32.77
CA LEU A 367 2.71 -0.25 -32.64
C LEU A 367 2.85 0.46 -34.00
N GLU A 368 3.52 -0.16 -34.98
CA GLU A 368 3.61 0.36 -36.34
C GLU A 368 2.23 0.46 -37.01
N GLY A 369 1.41 -0.57 -36.85
CA GLY A 369 0.04 -0.59 -37.37
C GLY A 369 -0.87 0.45 -36.76
N LEU A 370 -0.77 0.67 -35.46
CA LEU A 370 -1.61 1.64 -34.71
C LEU A 370 -1.20 3.09 -34.97
N LEU A 371 0.10 3.37 -34.98
CA LEU A 371 0.63 4.75 -34.94
C LEU A 371 0.97 5.32 -36.32
N THR A 372 1.12 4.45 -37.31
CA THR A 372 1.36 4.82 -38.72
C THR A 372 2.41 5.94 -38.88
N SER A 373 2.01 7.15 -39.28
CA SER A 373 2.90 8.30 -39.48
C SER A 373 3.60 8.82 -38.21
N ASP A 374 3.08 8.50 -37.04
CA ASP A 374 3.64 8.95 -35.76
C ASP A 374 4.62 7.93 -35.16
N PHE A 375 4.77 6.74 -35.79
CA PHE A 375 5.58 5.66 -35.24
C PHE A 375 7.04 6.06 -35.00
N GLU A 376 7.66 6.83 -35.90
CA GLU A 376 9.05 7.23 -35.74
C GLU A 376 9.29 8.06 -34.47
N ILE A 377 8.48 9.10 -34.25
CA ILE A 377 8.60 9.93 -33.04
C ILE A 377 8.21 9.14 -31.78
N PHE A 378 7.17 8.29 -31.86
CA PHE A 378 6.75 7.41 -30.77
C PHE A 378 7.86 6.42 -30.40
N SER A 379 8.46 5.75 -31.38
CA SER A 379 9.55 4.79 -31.19
C SER A 379 10.75 5.41 -30.49
N ASN A 380 11.10 6.66 -30.86
CA ASN A 380 12.16 7.39 -30.16
C ASN A 380 11.75 7.82 -28.74
N TYR A 381 10.49 8.19 -28.55
CA TYR A 381 9.97 8.62 -27.24
C TYR A 381 9.92 7.49 -26.22
N TYR A 382 9.50 6.28 -26.65
CA TYR A 382 9.30 5.11 -25.79
C TYR A 382 10.33 3.99 -26.00
N ASN A 383 11.44 4.26 -26.70
CA ASN A 383 12.52 3.30 -26.91
C ASN A 383 12.07 1.97 -27.55
N ILE A 384 11.29 2.02 -28.64
CA ILE A 384 10.93 0.82 -29.40
C ILE A 384 12.13 0.39 -30.26
N ASN A 385 13.12 -0.18 -29.59
CA ASN A 385 14.41 -0.60 -30.11
C ASN A 385 15.02 -1.67 -29.17
N SER A 386 16.23 -2.15 -29.45
CA SER A 386 16.91 -3.17 -28.64
C SER A 386 17.16 -2.78 -27.17
N TYR A 387 17.04 -1.51 -26.79
CA TYR A 387 17.16 -1.07 -25.41
C TYR A 387 15.84 -1.22 -24.62
N GLY A 388 14.69 -1.03 -25.28
CA GLY A 388 13.37 -1.11 -24.67
C GLY A 388 12.66 -2.45 -24.89
N GLU A 389 13.26 -3.38 -25.66
CA GLU A 389 12.75 -4.74 -25.83
C GLU A 389 12.89 -5.52 -24.51
N TRP A 390 11.83 -6.24 -24.14
CA TRP A 390 11.82 -7.09 -22.96
C TRP A 390 12.16 -8.53 -23.35
N GLU A 391 11.21 -9.27 -23.94
CA GLU A 391 11.41 -10.66 -24.39
C GLU A 391 10.50 -10.98 -25.58
N ASP A 392 10.90 -11.91 -26.42
CA ASP A 392 10.11 -12.45 -27.55
C ASP A 392 9.51 -11.36 -28.46
N GLY A 393 10.24 -10.25 -28.66
CA GLY A 393 9.80 -9.12 -29.48
C GLY A 393 8.75 -8.21 -28.83
N HIS A 394 8.46 -8.41 -27.56
CA HIS A 394 7.57 -7.55 -26.77
C HIS A 394 8.32 -6.37 -26.14
N TYR A 395 7.62 -5.26 -26.02
CA TYR A 395 8.12 -4.01 -25.46
C TYR A 395 7.30 -3.60 -24.23
N VAL A 396 8.01 -3.32 -23.15
CA VAL A 396 7.50 -2.49 -22.05
C VAL A 396 7.84 -1.05 -22.39
N LEU A 397 6.86 -0.16 -22.40
CA LEU A 397 7.10 1.25 -22.73
C LEU A 397 7.95 1.91 -21.66
N ILE A 398 9.10 2.45 -22.06
CA ILE A 398 10.02 3.18 -21.18
C ILE A 398 10.50 4.44 -21.86
N ARG A 399 10.92 5.43 -21.08
CA ARG A 399 11.49 6.69 -21.56
C ARG A 399 12.96 6.80 -21.15
N SER A 400 13.75 7.44 -21.97
CA SER A 400 15.14 7.79 -21.64
C SER A 400 15.40 9.29 -21.71
N GLU A 401 14.52 10.04 -22.39
CA GLU A 401 14.70 11.44 -22.69
C GLU A 401 13.53 12.31 -22.22
N SER A 402 13.82 13.59 -21.94
CA SER A 402 12.80 14.56 -21.57
C SER A 402 11.93 14.97 -22.76
N ASN A 403 10.74 15.52 -22.48
CA ASN A 403 9.84 16.04 -23.49
C ASN A 403 10.51 17.15 -24.32
N GLU A 404 11.35 17.99 -23.71
CA GLU A 404 12.10 19.06 -24.37
C GLU A 404 13.08 18.53 -25.41
N LYS A 405 13.82 17.47 -25.04
CA LYS A 405 14.83 16.88 -25.92
C LYS A 405 14.19 16.23 -27.13
N ILE A 406 13.11 15.48 -26.93
CA ILE A 406 12.36 14.85 -28.04
C ILE A 406 11.72 15.93 -28.94
N ALA A 407 11.07 16.95 -28.38
CA ALA A 407 10.48 18.03 -29.14
C ALA A 407 11.54 18.74 -30.02
N MET A 408 12.72 19.02 -29.44
CA MET A 408 13.83 19.60 -30.17
C MET A 408 14.37 18.69 -31.27
N GLN A 409 14.52 17.39 -31.01
CA GLN A 409 15.02 16.39 -31.98
C GLN A 409 14.13 16.30 -33.22
N PHE A 410 12.81 16.38 -33.03
CA PHE A 410 11.84 16.28 -34.13
C PHE A 410 11.36 17.64 -34.67
N GLY A 411 11.90 18.75 -34.18
CA GLY A 411 11.55 20.11 -34.66
C GLY A 411 10.08 20.49 -34.42
N ILE A 412 9.47 19.98 -33.34
CA ILE A 412 8.09 20.28 -32.95
C ILE A 412 8.04 21.07 -31.63
N SER A 413 6.92 21.74 -31.36
CA SER A 413 6.73 22.43 -30.08
C SER A 413 6.39 21.42 -28.95
N LYS A 414 6.56 21.83 -27.68
CA LYS A 414 6.11 21.03 -26.52
C LYS A 414 4.61 20.78 -26.55
N GLU A 415 3.83 21.75 -26.96
CA GLU A 415 2.36 21.65 -27.08
C GLU A 415 1.98 20.57 -28.11
N MET A 416 2.68 20.54 -29.25
CA MET A 416 2.47 19.52 -30.27
C MET A 416 2.85 18.13 -29.74
N LEU A 417 3.96 18.00 -29.03
CA LEU A 417 4.35 16.72 -28.40
C LEU A 417 3.31 16.26 -27.38
N ASN A 418 2.79 17.17 -26.55
CA ASN A 418 1.75 16.85 -25.56
C ASN A 418 0.43 16.42 -26.24
N GLN A 419 0.04 17.04 -27.35
CA GLN A 419 -1.11 16.60 -28.14
C GLN A 419 -0.89 15.18 -28.69
N LYS A 420 0.30 14.90 -29.23
CA LYS A 420 0.66 13.56 -29.72
C LYS A 420 0.65 12.52 -28.59
N LYS A 421 1.25 12.81 -27.43
CA LYS A 421 1.22 11.94 -26.23
C LYS A 421 -0.22 11.59 -25.85
N THR A 422 -1.11 12.57 -25.80
CA THR A 422 -2.54 12.36 -25.48
C THR A 422 -3.21 11.47 -26.52
N ALA A 423 -2.97 11.69 -27.80
CA ALA A 423 -3.52 10.88 -28.87
C ALA A 423 -3.00 9.43 -28.82
N TRP A 424 -1.68 9.24 -28.63
CA TRP A 424 -1.06 7.91 -28.47
C TRP A 424 -1.63 7.15 -27.28
N LYS A 425 -1.69 7.78 -26.09
CA LYS A 425 -2.28 7.16 -24.89
C LYS A 425 -3.72 6.71 -25.13
N SER A 426 -4.54 7.57 -25.75
CA SER A 426 -5.94 7.22 -26.06
C SER A 426 -6.04 6.04 -27.01
N MET A 427 -5.24 6.04 -28.08
CA MET A 427 -5.25 4.97 -29.09
C MET A 427 -4.76 3.62 -28.50
N LEU A 428 -3.64 3.65 -27.77
CA LEU A 428 -3.10 2.46 -27.13
C LEU A 428 -4.03 1.91 -26.05
N LEU A 429 -4.66 2.78 -25.25
CA LEU A 429 -5.63 2.36 -24.24
C LEU A 429 -6.88 1.73 -24.87
N GLU A 430 -7.39 2.30 -25.97
CA GLU A 430 -8.51 1.72 -26.72
C GLU A 430 -8.17 0.35 -27.30
N HIS A 431 -6.95 0.20 -27.83
CA HIS A 431 -6.48 -1.08 -28.34
C HIS A 431 -6.31 -2.10 -27.21
N ARG A 432 -5.61 -1.74 -26.14
CA ARG A 432 -5.34 -2.58 -24.96
C ARG A 432 -6.64 -3.06 -24.28
N ASN A 433 -7.66 -2.21 -24.21
CA ASN A 433 -8.96 -2.56 -23.61
C ASN A 433 -9.74 -3.65 -24.37
N LYS A 434 -9.30 -4.06 -25.54
CA LYS A 434 -9.87 -5.21 -26.29
C LYS A 434 -9.28 -6.54 -25.81
N ARG A 435 -8.12 -6.50 -25.14
CA ARG A 435 -7.46 -7.66 -24.55
C ARG A 435 -8.17 -8.12 -23.28
N PRO A 436 -8.07 -9.40 -22.92
CA PRO A 436 -8.48 -9.86 -21.59
C PRO A 436 -7.81 -9.05 -20.49
N ARG A 437 -8.59 -8.59 -19.52
CA ARG A 437 -8.09 -7.73 -18.46
C ARG A 437 -7.45 -8.56 -17.33
N PRO A 438 -6.43 -8.03 -16.63
CA PRO A 438 -5.97 -8.59 -15.38
C PRO A 438 -7.14 -8.73 -14.40
N ARG A 439 -7.13 -9.78 -13.59
CA ARG A 439 -8.15 -9.98 -12.56
C ARG A 439 -8.07 -8.87 -11.51
N LEU A 440 -9.23 -8.43 -11.07
CA LEU A 440 -9.35 -7.43 -10.01
C LEU A 440 -9.55 -8.13 -8.67
N ASP A 441 -8.68 -7.85 -7.71
CA ASP A 441 -8.94 -8.16 -6.32
C ASP A 441 -9.81 -7.06 -5.71
N ASP A 442 -11.12 -7.26 -5.73
CA ASP A 442 -12.12 -6.27 -5.37
C ASP A 442 -12.49 -6.26 -3.87
N LYS A 443 -11.68 -6.89 -3.01
CA LYS A 443 -11.76 -6.66 -1.58
C LYS A 443 -11.22 -5.27 -1.22
N THR A 444 -11.70 -4.73 -0.14
CA THR A 444 -11.33 -3.42 0.39
C THR A 444 -10.67 -3.59 1.75
N LEU A 445 -9.39 -3.27 1.87
CA LEU A 445 -8.65 -3.31 3.12
C LEU A 445 -8.64 -1.93 3.78
N THR A 446 -8.92 -1.87 5.06
CA THR A 446 -9.05 -0.61 5.81
C THR A 446 -7.72 0.14 5.83
N SER A 447 -6.60 -0.53 6.11
CA SER A 447 -5.28 0.08 6.14
C SER A 447 -4.87 0.69 4.79
N TRP A 448 -5.10 -0.02 3.68
CA TRP A 448 -4.74 0.48 2.35
C TRP A 448 -5.65 1.63 1.89
N ASN A 449 -6.92 1.62 2.33
CA ASN A 449 -7.81 2.76 2.13
C ASN A 449 -7.40 3.97 2.95
N GLY A 450 -6.86 3.78 4.16
CA GLY A 450 -6.23 4.84 4.95
C GLY A 450 -5.05 5.48 4.22
N LEU A 451 -4.16 4.66 3.63
CA LEU A 451 -3.05 5.16 2.82
C LEU A 451 -3.54 5.95 1.59
N MET A 452 -4.56 5.43 0.87
CA MET A 452 -5.10 6.12 -0.30
C MET A 452 -5.82 7.42 0.06
N LEU A 453 -6.56 7.45 1.17
CA LEU A 453 -7.16 8.66 1.69
C LEU A 453 -6.11 9.73 1.97
N LYS A 454 -5.01 9.35 2.63
CA LYS A 454 -3.88 10.27 2.87
C LYS A 454 -3.27 10.76 1.56
N GLY A 455 -3.00 9.86 0.60
CA GLY A 455 -2.45 10.22 -0.72
C GLY A 455 -3.29 11.25 -1.47
N LEU A 456 -4.61 11.09 -1.46
CA LEU A 456 -5.55 12.06 -2.06
C LEU A 456 -5.52 13.41 -1.35
N VAL A 457 -5.43 13.41 -0.01
CA VAL A 457 -5.33 14.66 0.77
C VAL A 457 -4.01 15.36 0.52
N ASP A 458 -2.89 14.63 0.46
CA ASP A 458 -1.57 15.21 0.19
C ASP A 458 -1.51 15.80 -1.23
N ALA A 459 -2.08 15.12 -2.24
CA ALA A 459 -2.24 15.71 -3.58
C ALA A 459 -3.11 16.97 -3.55
N TYR A 460 -4.22 16.98 -2.80
CA TYR A 460 -5.05 18.17 -2.64
C TYR A 460 -4.30 19.33 -1.98
N LYS A 461 -3.49 19.08 -0.95
CA LYS A 461 -2.67 20.10 -0.29
C LYS A 461 -1.77 20.83 -1.27
N ILE A 462 -1.16 20.10 -2.21
CA ILE A 462 -0.16 20.66 -3.14
C ILE A 462 -0.80 21.25 -4.38
N PHE A 463 -1.76 20.57 -5.00
CA PHE A 463 -2.33 20.97 -6.29
C PHE A 463 -3.64 21.76 -6.15
N GLY A 464 -4.34 21.64 -5.03
CA GLY A 464 -5.58 22.36 -4.74
C GLY A 464 -6.78 21.93 -5.60
N GLU A 465 -6.70 20.77 -6.26
CA GLU A 465 -7.74 20.24 -7.16
C GLU A 465 -8.92 19.69 -6.37
N ALA A 466 -10.11 20.29 -6.51
CA ALA A 466 -11.30 19.90 -5.75
C ALA A 466 -11.67 18.42 -5.89
N LYS A 467 -11.46 17.83 -7.07
CA LYS A 467 -11.71 16.40 -7.34
C LYS A 467 -10.96 15.46 -6.40
N TYR A 468 -9.77 15.82 -5.91
CA TYR A 468 -8.99 15.01 -4.98
C TYR A 468 -9.60 15.05 -3.58
N LEU A 469 -9.99 16.22 -3.10
CA LEU A 469 -10.68 16.34 -1.82
C LEU A 469 -12.06 15.66 -1.82
N GLU A 470 -12.80 15.77 -2.93
CA GLU A 470 -14.10 15.08 -3.08
C GLU A 470 -13.93 13.57 -2.99
N ALA A 471 -12.94 13.00 -3.67
CA ALA A 471 -12.62 11.57 -3.58
C ALA A 471 -12.18 11.18 -2.17
N ALA A 472 -11.33 11.98 -1.52
CA ALA A 472 -10.88 11.79 -0.15
C ALA A 472 -12.05 11.78 0.84
N LEU A 473 -12.92 12.78 0.79
CA LEU A 473 -14.10 12.86 1.65
C LEU A 473 -15.07 11.71 1.44
N LYS A 474 -15.22 11.24 0.21
CA LYS A 474 -16.07 10.09 -0.11
C LYS A 474 -15.50 8.80 0.51
N ASN A 475 -14.20 8.59 0.43
CA ASN A 475 -13.52 7.45 1.04
C ASN A 475 -13.54 7.53 2.57
N ALA A 476 -13.28 8.70 3.15
CA ALA A 476 -13.35 8.90 4.60
C ALA A 476 -14.73 8.57 5.18
N ARG A 477 -15.82 8.98 4.50
CA ARG A 477 -17.19 8.61 4.88
C ARG A 477 -17.42 7.12 4.76
N PHE A 478 -16.94 6.49 3.68
CA PHE A 478 -17.02 5.04 3.53
C PHE A 478 -16.38 4.31 4.71
N LEU A 479 -15.16 4.69 5.11
CA LEU A 479 -14.47 4.12 6.27
C LEU A 479 -15.25 4.31 7.56
N ALA A 480 -15.75 5.52 7.82
CA ALA A 480 -16.53 5.83 9.02
C ALA A 480 -17.88 5.07 9.09
N GLU A 481 -18.54 4.87 7.94
CA GLU A 481 -19.86 4.24 7.88
C GLU A 481 -19.82 2.71 7.82
N ASN A 482 -18.75 2.12 7.24
CA ASN A 482 -18.69 0.68 6.98
C ASN A 482 -17.60 -0.04 7.78
N GLN A 483 -16.48 0.62 8.11
CA GLN A 483 -15.36 -0.03 8.79
C GLN A 483 -15.27 0.30 10.28
N LEU A 484 -15.81 1.44 10.71
CA LEU A 484 -15.86 1.81 12.13
C LEU A 484 -17.09 1.17 12.81
N LYS A 485 -16.84 0.41 13.89
CA LYS A 485 -17.89 -0.22 14.72
C LYS A 485 -18.38 0.75 15.80
N GLN A 486 -19.54 0.42 16.39
CA GLN A 486 -20.16 1.25 17.45
C GLN A 486 -19.31 1.33 18.73
N ASP A 487 -18.48 0.34 19.01
CA ASP A 487 -17.57 0.29 20.14
C ASP A 487 -16.24 1.03 19.91
N GLY A 488 -16.07 1.65 18.74
CA GLY A 488 -14.87 2.38 18.34
C GLY A 488 -13.78 1.49 17.71
N SER A 489 -14.03 0.18 17.54
CA SER A 489 -13.10 -0.72 16.84
C SER A 489 -13.30 -0.65 15.33
N LEU A 490 -12.28 -1.09 14.57
CA LEU A 490 -12.33 -1.18 13.11
C LEU A 490 -12.50 -2.63 12.64
N TYR A 491 -13.08 -2.78 11.46
CA TYR A 491 -12.93 -3.98 10.64
C TYR A 491 -11.70 -3.85 9.75
N HIS A 492 -11.07 -4.98 9.42
CA HIS A 492 -9.94 -5.03 8.51
C HIS A 492 -10.37 -5.08 7.04
N SER A 493 -11.33 -5.94 6.69
CA SER A 493 -11.73 -6.21 5.31
C SER A 493 -13.21 -5.90 5.05
N TYR A 494 -13.52 -5.46 3.83
CA TYR A 494 -14.88 -5.28 3.33
C TYR A 494 -15.00 -5.87 1.93
N LYS A 495 -16.04 -6.67 1.72
CA LYS A 495 -16.38 -7.28 0.43
C LYS A 495 -17.90 -7.46 0.33
N ASP A 496 -18.48 -7.16 -0.83
CA ASP A 496 -19.89 -7.42 -1.17
C ASP A 496 -20.91 -6.92 -0.13
N GLY A 497 -20.64 -5.72 0.44
CA GLY A 497 -21.53 -5.10 1.42
C GLY A 497 -21.33 -5.57 2.85
N LYS A 498 -20.32 -6.39 3.12
CA LYS A 498 -20.04 -6.98 4.43
C LYS A 498 -18.64 -6.66 4.89
N SER A 499 -18.52 -6.07 6.08
CA SER A 499 -17.26 -5.87 6.78
C SER A 499 -16.93 -7.09 7.65
N THR A 500 -15.70 -7.56 7.58
CA THR A 500 -15.26 -8.79 8.24
C THR A 500 -13.86 -8.60 8.83
N ILE A 501 -13.45 -9.56 9.65
CA ILE A 501 -12.16 -9.59 10.32
C ILE A 501 -11.97 -8.41 11.26
N ASN A 502 -11.47 -8.66 12.46
CA ASN A 502 -11.17 -7.60 13.41
C ASN A 502 -9.95 -6.80 12.91
N GLY A 503 -9.98 -5.47 13.11
CA GLY A 503 -8.90 -4.59 12.66
C GLY A 503 -7.58 -4.86 13.37
N TYR A 504 -6.49 -4.87 12.59
CA TYR A 504 -5.11 -4.92 13.07
C TYR A 504 -4.58 -3.52 13.37
N LEU A 505 -3.47 -3.40 14.06
CA LEU A 505 -2.88 -2.09 14.40
C LEU A 505 -2.66 -1.20 13.15
N GLU A 506 -2.30 -1.80 12.01
CA GLU A 506 -2.11 -1.07 10.74
C GLU A 506 -3.36 -0.33 10.29
N ASP A 507 -4.56 -0.93 10.50
CA ASP A 507 -5.83 -0.30 10.14
C ASP A 507 -6.07 0.98 10.95
N TYR A 508 -5.82 0.91 12.25
CA TYR A 508 -5.95 2.08 13.13
C TYR A 508 -4.90 3.13 12.80
N ALA A 509 -3.65 2.73 12.65
CA ALA A 509 -2.53 3.65 12.43
C ALA A 509 -2.72 4.46 11.14
N THR A 510 -3.06 3.81 10.03
CA THR A 510 -3.25 4.48 8.73
C THR A 510 -4.51 5.33 8.68
N VAL A 511 -5.62 4.89 9.29
CA VAL A 511 -6.86 5.67 9.35
C VAL A 511 -6.69 6.90 10.24
N ILE A 512 -5.99 6.80 11.39
CA ILE A 512 -5.67 7.95 12.24
C ILE A 512 -4.83 8.97 11.45
N GLU A 513 -3.77 8.52 10.77
CA GLU A 513 -2.92 9.41 9.95
C GLU A 513 -3.72 10.12 8.87
N ALA A 514 -4.60 9.39 8.18
CA ALA A 514 -5.46 9.94 7.13
C ALA A 514 -6.49 10.94 7.67
N TYR A 515 -7.12 10.67 8.81
CA TYR A 515 -8.08 11.60 9.43
C TYR A 515 -7.39 12.86 9.96
N LEU A 516 -6.18 12.76 10.51
CA LEU A 516 -5.37 13.94 10.85
C LEU A 516 -5.06 14.78 9.62
N ALA A 517 -4.64 14.16 8.51
CA ALA A 517 -4.38 14.86 7.26
C ALA A 517 -5.65 15.53 6.70
N LEU A 518 -6.81 14.87 6.80
CA LEU A 518 -8.08 15.40 6.34
C LEU A 518 -8.57 16.57 7.21
N TYR A 519 -8.36 16.51 8.54
CA TYR A 519 -8.60 17.63 9.43
C TYR A 519 -7.81 18.88 9.01
N GLU A 520 -6.53 18.75 8.67
CA GLU A 520 -5.66 19.87 8.28
C GLU A 520 -6.15 20.65 7.03
N VAL A 521 -7.01 20.06 6.22
CA VAL A 521 -7.54 20.69 4.98
C VAL A 521 -9.01 21.03 5.04
N THR A 522 -9.76 20.49 6.03
CA THR A 522 -11.21 20.75 6.18
C THR A 522 -11.55 21.55 7.41
N PHE A 523 -10.70 21.50 8.44
CA PHE A 523 -10.97 22.00 9.80
C PHE A 523 -12.23 21.41 10.45
N ASP A 524 -12.76 20.32 9.89
CA ASP A 524 -13.88 19.59 10.47
C ASP A 524 -13.40 18.78 11.67
N GLN A 525 -13.79 19.22 12.85
CA GLN A 525 -13.41 18.63 14.14
C GLN A 525 -13.79 17.14 14.26
N GLN A 526 -14.74 16.68 13.47
CA GLN A 526 -15.17 15.28 13.51
C GLN A 526 -14.00 14.32 13.15
N TRP A 527 -13.17 14.68 12.17
CA TRP A 527 -12.03 13.87 11.79
C TRP A 527 -10.97 13.79 12.89
N LEU A 528 -10.71 14.90 13.54
CA LEU A 528 -9.80 14.96 14.68
C LEU A 528 -10.32 14.13 15.87
N LEU A 529 -11.62 14.19 16.16
CA LEU A 529 -12.25 13.38 17.20
C LEU A 529 -12.20 11.89 16.89
N TYR A 530 -12.47 11.49 15.65
CA TYR A 530 -12.30 10.09 15.22
C TYR A 530 -10.86 9.62 15.40
N ALA A 531 -9.87 10.40 14.97
CA ALA A 531 -8.46 10.08 15.14
C ALA A 531 -8.09 9.87 16.62
N GLY A 532 -8.54 10.77 17.52
CA GLY A 532 -8.31 10.66 18.95
C GLY A 532 -8.97 9.43 19.58
N ASN A 533 -10.22 9.13 19.20
CA ASN A 533 -10.95 7.97 19.72
C ASN A 533 -10.31 6.65 19.27
N LEU A 534 -9.88 6.55 18.00
CA LEU A 534 -9.16 5.39 17.51
C LEU A 534 -7.83 5.21 18.24
N ALA A 535 -7.08 6.29 18.50
CA ALA A 535 -5.85 6.23 19.27
C ALA A 535 -6.11 5.75 20.72
N ASP A 536 -7.16 6.24 21.38
CA ASP A 536 -7.55 5.75 22.71
C ASP A 536 -7.92 4.28 22.71
N TYR A 537 -8.62 3.80 21.68
CA TYR A 537 -8.93 2.38 21.51
C TYR A 537 -7.66 1.52 21.36
N THR A 538 -6.65 2.00 20.62
CA THR A 538 -5.38 1.25 20.51
C THR A 538 -4.65 1.13 21.83
N PHE A 539 -4.67 2.15 22.69
CA PHE A 539 -4.15 2.05 24.06
C PHE A 539 -4.88 1.01 24.89
N LEU A 540 -6.18 0.84 24.68
CA LEU A 540 -6.99 -0.12 25.45
C LEU A 540 -6.72 -1.57 25.02
N LYS A 541 -6.50 -1.82 23.70
CA LYS A 541 -6.55 -3.16 23.10
C LYS A 541 -5.23 -3.68 22.57
N PHE A 542 -4.27 -2.81 22.26
CA PHE A 542 -3.02 -3.19 21.59
C PHE A 542 -1.78 -2.87 22.43
N PHE A 543 -1.88 -1.96 23.39
CA PHE A 543 -0.71 -1.40 24.06
C PHE A 543 -0.11 -2.33 25.11
N ASP A 544 1.22 -2.54 25.00
CA ASP A 544 2.03 -3.20 26.03
C ASP A 544 2.62 -2.16 26.99
N LYS A 545 2.21 -2.24 28.26
CA LYS A 545 2.61 -1.26 29.30
C LYS A 545 4.04 -1.43 29.76
N GLU A 546 4.67 -2.59 29.58
CA GLU A 546 6.04 -2.86 30.00
C GLU A 546 7.02 -2.39 28.95
N LYS A 547 6.69 -2.61 27.65
CA LYS A 547 7.54 -2.28 26.51
C LYS A 547 7.22 -0.90 25.91
N HIS A 548 6.08 -0.32 26.26
CA HIS A 548 5.56 0.92 25.64
C HIS A 548 5.52 0.85 24.11
N MET A 549 5.03 -0.27 23.58
CA MET A 549 4.82 -0.53 22.16
C MET A 549 3.42 -1.10 21.96
N PHE A 550 2.95 -1.15 20.71
CA PHE A 550 1.64 -1.70 20.38
C PHE A 550 1.82 -3.05 19.67
N TYR A 551 1.14 -4.08 20.19
CA TYR A 551 1.04 -5.35 19.47
C TYR A 551 0.31 -5.16 18.14
N PHE A 552 0.62 -6.00 17.15
CA PHE A 552 -0.05 -5.97 15.85
C PHE A 552 -1.52 -6.41 15.94
N THR A 553 -1.83 -7.38 16.82
CA THR A 553 -3.19 -7.91 17.03
C THR A 553 -3.81 -7.39 18.32
N SER A 554 -5.14 -7.25 18.34
CA SER A 554 -5.93 -6.86 19.51
C SER A 554 -5.91 -7.93 20.62
N THR A 555 -6.15 -7.53 21.87
CA THR A 555 -6.43 -8.47 22.98
C THR A 555 -7.72 -9.26 22.79
N ASP A 556 -8.61 -8.79 21.91
CA ASP A 556 -9.88 -9.48 21.61
C ASP A 556 -9.68 -10.62 20.59
N ASP A 557 -8.54 -10.65 19.89
CA ASP A 557 -8.19 -11.70 18.95
C ASP A 557 -7.61 -12.93 19.65
N LYS A 558 -7.83 -14.09 19.04
CA LYS A 558 -7.21 -15.31 19.54
C LYS A 558 -5.70 -15.26 19.33
N LYS A 559 -4.99 -15.61 20.39
CA LYS A 559 -3.53 -15.74 20.32
C LYS A 559 -3.17 -16.88 19.35
N LEU A 560 -2.34 -16.57 18.37
CA LEU A 560 -1.66 -17.53 17.51
C LEU A 560 -0.42 -18.09 18.25
N VAL A 561 0.66 -18.41 17.53
CA VAL A 561 1.93 -18.87 18.13
C VAL A 561 2.48 -17.77 19.06
N THR A 562 2.51 -16.50 18.58
CA THR A 562 2.93 -15.33 19.36
C THR A 562 2.10 -14.10 18.98
N ARG A 563 2.19 -13.02 19.77
CA ARG A 563 1.75 -11.68 19.40
C ARG A 563 2.99 -10.87 19.07
N ASN A 564 3.02 -10.30 17.87
CA ASN A 564 4.17 -9.60 17.34
C ASN A 564 4.03 -8.08 17.46
N PHE A 565 5.18 -7.39 17.51
CA PHE A 565 5.27 -5.95 17.32
C PHE A 565 5.77 -5.71 15.89
N GLU A 566 4.94 -5.16 15.03
CA GLU A 566 5.38 -4.74 13.71
C GLU A 566 5.98 -3.34 13.84
N TYR A 567 7.30 -3.23 13.72
CA TYR A 567 8.02 -1.97 13.97
C TYR A 567 9.11 -1.66 12.93
N ARG A 568 9.47 -2.62 12.06
CA ARG A 568 10.41 -2.39 10.95
C ARG A 568 9.65 -1.97 9.70
N ASP A 569 10.01 -0.80 9.18
CA ASP A 569 9.42 -0.30 7.94
C ASP A 569 9.84 -1.17 6.75
N ASN A 570 8.90 -1.36 5.84
CA ASN A 570 9.09 -2.11 4.60
C ASN A 570 8.47 -1.28 3.44
N VAL A 571 7.93 -1.91 2.39
CA VAL A 571 7.19 -1.24 1.29
C VAL A 571 6.00 -0.42 1.82
N ILE A 572 5.41 -0.84 2.93
CA ILE A 572 4.50 -0.04 3.76
C ILE A 572 5.24 0.28 5.08
N PRO A 573 5.13 1.50 5.62
CA PRO A 573 5.65 1.81 6.94
C PRO A 573 5.01 0.92 8.02
N ALA A 574 5.79 0.52 9.01
CA ALA A 574 5.31 -0.32 10.10
C ALA A 574 4.20 0.36 10.89
N SER A 575 3.21 -0.42 11.33
CA SER A 575 2.08 0.07 12.11
C SER A 575 2.49 0.84 13.37
N ASN A 576 3.55 0.37 14.08
CA ASN A 576 4.10 1.08 15.23
C ASN A 576 4.79 2.40 14.84
N SER A 577 5.46 2.48 13.70
CA SER A 577 6.11 3.73 13.26
C SER A 577 5.08 4.80 12.88
N ILE A 578 4.00 4.40 12.18
CA ILE A 578 2.87 5.28 11.87
C ILE A 578 2.17 5.71 13.17
N MET A 579 1.92 4.76 14.08
CA MET A 579 1.25 5.06 15.35
C MET A 579 2.05 6.04 16.20
N ALA A 580 3.38 5.90 16.28
CA ALA A 580 4.24 6.82 17.02
C ALA A 580 4.19 8.25 16.44
N LYS A 581 4.19 8.41 15.11
CA LYS A 581 3.99 9.72 14.44
C LYS A 581 2.60 10.31 14.72
N ASN A 582 1.57 9.47 14.70
CA ASN A 582 0.21 9.89 15.01
C ASN A 582 0.08 10.39 16.45
N LEU A 583 0.64 9.66 17.41
CA LEU A 583 0.66 10.05 18.82
C LEU A 583 1.42 11.36 19.03
N PHE A 584 2.55 11.55 18.34
CA PHE A 584 3.26 12.82 18.36
C PHE A 584 2.36 13.98 17.88
N LYS A 585 1.70 13.85 16.71
CA LYS A 585 0.80 14.89 16.19
C LYS A 585 -0.43 15.10 17.12
N LEU A 586 -1.03 14.02 17.60
CA LEU A 586 -2.18 14.10 18.51
C LEU A 586 -1.84 14.78 19.84
N SER A 587 -0.59 14.68 20.33
CA SER A 587 -0.15 15.37 21.55
C SER A 587 -0.17 16.89 21.42
N HIS A 588 -0.03 17.41 20.21
CA HIS A 588 -0.17 18.85 19.93
C HIS A 588 -1.65 19.29 19.82
N HIS A 589 -2.53 18.40 19.34
CA HIS A 589 -3.96 18.71 19.19
C HIS A 589 -4.76 18.59 20.50
N PHE A 590 -4.32 17.73 21.42
CA PHE A 590 -5.02 17.43 22.65
C PHE A 590 -4.11 17.64 23.87
N ASP A 591 -4.63 18.18 24.95
CA ASP A 591 -3.95 18.22 26.24
C ASP A 591 -3.89 16.82 26.89
N ARG A 592 -3.11 15.93 26.28
CA ARG A 592 -2.92 14.54 26.70
C ARG A 592 -1.44 14.15 26.68
N PRO A 593 -0.69 14.43 27.77
CA PRO A 593 0.77 14.19 27.83
C PRO A 593 1.18 12.77 27.45
N ARG A 594 0.35 11.77 27.77
CA ARG A 594 0.63 10.35 27.46
C ARG A 594 0.93 10.09 25.97
N TYR A 595 0.32 10.86 25.05
CA TYR A 595 0.54 10.64 23.61
C TYR A 595 1.98 11.00 23.23
N GLY A 596 2.44 12.19 23.60
CA GLY A 596 3.83 12.62 23.34
C GLY A 596 4.86 11.78 24.10
N GLU A 597 4.61 11.47 25.37
CA GLU A 597 5.47 10.60 26.19
C GLU A 597 5.60 9.19 25.57
N THR A 598 4.49 8.61 25.11
CA THR A 598 4.51 7.29 24.46
C THR A 598 5.27 7.35 23.13
N ALA A 599 5.01 8.34 22.28
CA ALA A 599 5.73 8.51 20.99
C ALA A 599 7.25 8.63 21.22
N ALA A 600 7.69 9.43 22.19
CA ALA A 600 9.09 9.57 22.54
C ALA A 600 9.70 8.27 23.09
N GLN A 601 8.95 7.52 23.92
CA GLN A 601 9.43 6.25 24.47
C GLN A 601 9.53 5.17 23.37
N MET A 602 8.55 5.09 22.47
CA MET A 602 8.59 4.18 21.32
C MET A 602 9.85 4.45 20.47
N LEU A 603 10.13 5.73 20.18
CA LEU A 603 11.34 6.13 19.44
C LEU A 603 12.64 5.75 20.19
N LYS A 604 12.68 5.91 21.51
CA LYS A 604 13.85 5.47 22.33
C LYS A 604 14.09 3.97 22.21
N ASN A 605 13.03 3.17 22.24
CA ASN A 605 13.12 1.72 22.16
C ASN A 605 13.73 1.24 20.83
N ILE A 606 13.42 1.93 19.73
CA ILE A 606 13.86 1.58 18.37
C ILE A 606 15.21 2.19 18.01
N HIS A 607 15.62 3.27 18.69
CA HIS A 607 16.81 4.04 18.35
C HIS A 607 18.09 3.20 18.13
N PRO A 608 18.41 2.16 18.93
CA PRO A 608 19.63 1.36 18.71
C PRO A 608 19.69 0.63 17.37
N GLU A 609 18.54 0.23 16.80
CA GLU A 609 18.46 -0.47 15.51
C GLU A 609 18.48 0.48 14.30
N MET A 610 17.99 1.72 14.47
CA MET A 610 17.92 2.72 13.40
C MET A 610 19.28 3.07 12.81
N GLU A 611 20.32 3.10 13.64
CA GLU A 611 21.69 3.39 13.18
C GLU A 611 22.26 2.28 12.30
N GLN A 612 21.86 1.03 12.56
CA GLN A 612 22.37 -0.14 11.85
C GLN A 612 21.64 -0.37 10.52
N TYR A 613 20.31 -0.14 10.48
CA TYR A 613 19.46 -0.46 9.33
C TYR A 613 18.52 0.70 8.98
N PRO A 614 19.04 1.90 8.62
CA PRO A 614 18.19 3.09 8.45
C PRO A 614 17.08 2.94 7.41
N ASN A 615 17.28 2.14 6.37
CA ASN A 615 16.28 1.86 5.36
C ASN A 615 15.04 1.11 5.88
N SER A 616 15.17 0.39 6.99
CA SER A 616 14.07 -0.32 7.65
C SER A 616 13.42 0.49 8.77
N PHE A 617 13.82 1.75 8.94
CA PHE A 617 13.35 2.65 9.99
C PHE A 617 13.12 4.08 9.50
N SER A 618 12.92 4.28 8.20
CA SER A 618 12.81 5.61 7.59
C SER A 618 11.62 6.42 8.11
N ASN A 619 10.51 5.79 8.43
CA ASN A 619 9.36 6.45 9.02
C ASN A 619 9.58 6.82 10.51
N TRP A 620 10.40 6.06 11.23
CA TRP A 620 10.89 6.46 12.57
C TRP A 620 11.90 7.61 12.51
N LEU A 621 12.76 7.63 11.48
CA LEU A 621 13.67 8.73 11.22
C LEU A 621 12.92 10.02 10.90
N ASP A 622 11.78 9.92 10.22
CA ASP A 622 10.89 11.05 9.99
C ASP A 622 10.27 11.56 11.30
N LEU A 623 9.91 10.67 12.24
CA LEU A 623 9.52 11.06 13.60
C LEU A 623 10.69 11.70 14.36
N LEU A 624 11.88 11.09 14.31
CA LEU A 624 13.08 11.64 14.95
C LEU A 624 13.37 13.08 14.49
N ALA A 625 13.18 13.35 13.20
CA ALA A 625 13.35 14.70 12.64
C ALA A 625 12.38 15.73 13.24
N ASN A 626 11.22 15.33 13.79
CA ASN A 626 10.32 16.21 14.52
C ASN A 626 10.84 16.54 15.93
N PHE A 627 11.61 15.64 16.55
CA PHE A 627 12.26 15.90 17.84
C PHE A 627 13.61 16.60 17.71
N ASN A 628 14.21 16.55 16.51
CA ASN A 628 15.53 17.11 16.22
C ASN A 628 15.46 18.54 15.64
N SER A 629 14.29 19.02 15.28
CA SER A 629 14.08 20.37 14.74
C SER A 629 12.83 21.00 15.33
N ASP A 630 12.71 22.32 15.22
CA ASP A 630 11.49 23.02 15.61
C ASP A 630 10.29 22.42 14.85
N PHE A 631 9.26 22.00 15.58
CA PHE A 631 8.00 21.53 15.00
C PHE A 631 6.96 22.66 15.05
N PHE A 632 6.43 23.03 13.88
CA PHE A 632 5.55 24.19 13.75
C PHE A 632 4.08 23.84 13.93
N GLU A 633 3.43 24.45 14.91
CA GLU A 633 1.99 24.48 15.08
C GLU A 633 1.46 25.72 14.35
N ILE A 634 0.86 25.52 13.17
CA ILE A 634 0.31 26.64 12.39
C ILE A 634 -1.20 26.66 12.58
N VAL A 635 -1.69 27.69 13.27
CA VAL A 635 -3.12 27.82 13.58
C VAL A 635 -3.73 28.96 12.78
N VAL A 636 -4.81 28.69 12.05
CA VAL A 636 -5.50 29.68 11.21
C VAL A 636 -6.92 29.89 11.70
N MET A 637 -7.23 31.09 12.17
CA MET A 637 -8.54 31.42 12.75
C MET A 637 -9.20 32.58 12.05
N GLY A 638 -10.47 32.43 11.68
CA GLY A 638 -11.32 33.48 11.09
C GLY A 638 -12.00 33.08 9.78
N ASP A 639 -12.81 33.97 9.22
CA ASP A 639 -13.72 33.67 8.10
C ASP A 639 -13.03 33.07 6.86
N LYS A 640 -11.74 33.42 6.61
CA LYS A 640 -10.93 32.92 5.49
C LYS A 640 -9.92 31.84 5.92
N ALA A 641 -10.17 31.15 7.01
CA ALA A 641 -9.20 30.19 7.55
C ALA A 641 -8.87 29.06 6.54
N LEU A 642 -9.85 28.48 5.87
CA LEU A 642 -9.64 27.43 4.87
C LEU A 642 -8.87 27.91 3.63
N GLU A 643 -9.13 29.14 3.16
CA GLU A 643 -8.39 29.74 2.04
C GLU A 643 -6.91 29.87 2.38
N LYS A 644 -6.61 30.42 3.56
CA LYS A 644 -5.23 30.58 4.03
C LYS A 644 -4.54 29.24 4.35
N ALA A 645 -5.27 28.27 4.85
CA ALA A 645 -4.75 26.94 5.08
C ALA A 645 -4.36 26.24 3.77
N LYS A 646 -5.13 26.44 2.69
CA LYS A 646 -4.79 25.95 1.35
C LYS A 646 -3.47 26.54 0.88
N ASP A 647 -3.26 27.83 1.06
CA ASP A 647 -1.99 28.49 0.70
C ASP A 647 -0.82 27.92 1.50
N ILE A 648 -0.97 27.76 2.83
CA ILE A 648 0.08 27.20 3.71
C ILE A 648 0.42 25.76 3.32
N ASN A 649 -0.58 24.97 3.00
CA ASN A 649 -0.40 23.55 2.66
C ASN A 649 0.31 23.35 1.31
N SER A 650 0.30 24.33 0.39
CA SER A 650 1.02 24.26 -0.89
C SER A 650 2.54 24.37 -0.76
N TYR A 651 3.04 24.74 0.43
CA TYR A 651 4.49 24.81 0.72
C TYR A 651 4.97 23.53 1.39
N TYR A 652 6.13 23.05 0.94
CA TYR A 652 6.78 21.92 1.58
C TYR A 652 7.42 22.34 2.91
N ILE A 653 6.73 22.07 4.00
CA ILE A 653 7.20 22.29 5.38
C ILE A 653 6.94 20.99 6.12
N PRO A 654 7.88 20.03 6.12
CA PRO A 654 7.63 18.66 6.61
C PRO A 654 7.44 18.57 8.13
N ASN A 655 7.93 19.54 8.89
CA ASN A 655 7.85 19.63 10.35
C ASN A 655 6.74 20.57 10.82
N LYS A 656 5.54 20.46 10.22
CA LYS A 656 4.36 21.26 10.61
C LYS A 656 3.13 20.39 10.87
N LEU A 657 2.20 20.94 11.63
CA LEU A 657 0.77 20.64 11.58
C LEU A 657 0.00 21.92 11.28
N VAL A 658 -1.19 21.78 10.70
CA VAL A 658 -2.09 22.90 10.44
C VAL A 658 -3.42 22.67 11.16
N ALA A 659 -3.79 23.59 12.02
CA ALA A 659 -5.08 23.58 12.71
C ALA A 659 -5.84 24.87 12.44
N GLY A 660 -7.17 24.87 12.58
CA GLY A 660 -7.90 26.11 12.39
C GLY A 660 -9.41 25.95 12.54
N SER A 661 -10.09 27.10 12.45
CA SER A 661 -11.55 27.17 12.40
C SER A 661 -12.02 28.49 11.77
N THR A 662 -13.16 28.44 11.12
CA THR A 662 -13.88 29.63 10.63
C THR A 662 -14.77 30.28 11.72
N LEU A 663 -14.92 29.60 12.86
CA LEU A 663 -15.76 30.02 13.98
C LEU A 663 -14.94 29.99 15.28
N PRO A 664 -15.41 30.64 16.37
CA PRO A 664 -14.86 30.46 17.71
C PRO A 664 -14.83 28.96 18.08
N SER A 665 -13.73 28.52 18.67
CA SER A 665 -13.52 27.11 19.07
C SER A 665 -12.77 27.07 20.40
N ASP A 666 -13.10 26.07 21.22
CA ASP A 666 -12.47 25.73 22.51
C ASP A 666 -11.44 24.59 22.39
N GLY A 667 -11.11 24.18 21.16
CA GLY A 667 -10.05 23.19 20.92
C GLY A 667 -8.69 23.70 21.43
N TYR A 668 -7.87 22.80 22.00
CA TYR A 668 -6.61 23.12 22.70
C TYR A 668 -5.70 24.11 21.94
N LEU A 669 -5.48 23.90 20.63
CA LEU A 669 -4.72 24.83 19.79
C LEU A 669 -5.53 26.07 19.34
N LEU A 670 -6.85 26.08 19.48
CA LEU A 670 -7.74 27.10 18.87
C LEU A 670 -8.25 28.13 19.87
N GLU A 671 -8.28 27.76 21.17
CA GLU A 671 -8.88 28.56 22.25
C GLU A 671 -8.26 29.97 22.31
N GLY A 672 -9.10 30.98 22.42
CA GLY A 672 -8.71 32.39 22.59
C GLY A 672 -8.12 33.06 21.35
N ARG A 673 -8.05 32.38 20.18
CA ARG A 673 -7.38 32.89 18.97
C ARG A 673 -8.35 33.46 17.92
N TYR A 674 -9.65 33.31 18.10
CA TYR A 674 -10.64 33.87 17.15
C TYR A 674 -10.86 35.37 17.36
N VAL A 675 -10.78 36.16 16.29
CA VAL A 675 -11.10 37.59 16.28
C VAL A 675 -12.16 37.85 15.23
N LYS A 676 -13.32 38.33 15.64
CA LYS A 676 -14.44 38.55 14.74
C LYS A 676 -14.11 39.53 13.61
N GLY A 677 -14.37 39.13 12.36
CA GLY A 677 -14.13 39.94 11.15
C GLY A 677 -12.68 39.95 10.67
N GLU A 678 -11.78 39.24 11.35
CA GLU A 678 -10.38 39.15 11.00
C GLU A 678 -9.96 37.67 10.78
N THR A 679 -8.96 37.44 9.96
CA THR A 679 -8.35 36.11 9.82
C THR A 679 -6.86 36.20 10.10
N PHE A 680 -6.42 35.48 11.12
CA PHE A 680 -5.01 35.47 11.55
C PHE A 680 -4.38 34.09 11.38
N ILE A 681 -3.09 34.08 11.10
CA ILE A 681 -2.20 32.92 11.10
C ILE A 681 -1.28 33.05 12.30
N TYR A 682 -1.30 32.06 13.18
CA TYR A 682 -0.42 31.95 14.34
C TYR A 682 0.63 30.88 14.03
N VAL A 683 1.93 31.21 14.17
CA VAL A 683 3.04 30.27 14.02
C VAL A 683 3.64 30.07 15.41
N CYS A 684 3.54 28.84 15.90
CA CYS A 684 3.97 28.47 17.24
C CYS A 684 4.98 27.31 17.21
N VAL A 685 5.81 27.23 18.23
CA VAL A 685 6.69 26.10 18.55
C VAL A 685 6.53 25.85 20.05
N ASP A 686 6.30 24.60 20.44
CA ASP A 686 6.08 24.21 21.84
C ASP A 686 5.06 25.13 22.56
N ASN A 687 3.89 25.34 21.92
CA ASN A 687 2.82 26.24 22.38
C ASN A 687 3.22 27.73 22.54
N THR A 688 4.44 28.12 22.17
CA THR A 688 4.88 29.52 22.21
C THR A 688 4.74 30.14 20.83
N CYS A 689 3.82 31.09 20.69
CA CYS A 689 3.48 31.71 19.43
C CYS A 689 4.19 33.04 19.17
N LYS A 690 4.57 33.31 17.95
CA LYS A 690 4.91 34.66 17.45
C LYS A 690 3.67 35.52 17.37
N LEU A 691 3.84 36.84 17.18
CA LEU A 691 2.72 37.71 16.89
C LEU A 691 1.92 37.20 15.69
N PRO A 692 0.59 37.17 15.75
CA PRO A 692 -0.24 36.69 14.66
C PRO A 692 -0.07 37.57 13.40
N VAL A 693 -0.07 36.93 12.25
CA VAL A 693 0.10 37.58 10.94
C VAL A 693 -1.12 37.38 10.06
N LYS A 694 -1.27 38.21 9.00
CA LYS A 694 -2.46 38.18 8.14
C LYS A 694 -2.22 37.56 6.77
N ASN A 695 -0.99 37.37 6.35
CA ASN A 695 -0.65 36.82 5.03
C ASN A 695 0.45 35.78 5.10
N MET A 696 0.59 35.01 4.00
CA MET A 696 1.50 33.88 3.91
C MET A 696 2.97 34.28 3.94
N GLU A 697 3.35 35.40 3.32
CA GLU A 697 4.74 35.88 3.31
C GLU A 697 5.25 36.12 4.74
N GLN A 698 4.43 36.77 5.57
CA GLN A 698 4.74 37.01 6.98
C GLN A 698 4.79 35.71 7.78
N ALA A 699 3.93 34.70 7.46
CA ALA A 699 3.96 33.41 8.12
C ALA A 699 5.26 32.66 7.79
N ILE A 700 5.68 32.62 6.53
CA ILE A 700 6.95 32.03 6.10
C ILE A 700 8.13 32.76 6.73
N GLN A 701 8.10 34.08 6.81
CA GLN A 701 9.14 34.85 7.49
C GLN A 701 9.21 34.47 8.98
N SER A 702 8.07 34.29 9.65
CA SER A 702 8.01 33.83 11.04
C SER A 702 8.60 32.45 11.20
N ILE A 703 8.33 31.50 10.30
CA ILE A 703 8.93 30.16 10.28
C ILE A 703 10.45 30.25 10.12
N ASN A 704 10.93 31.03 9.13
CA ASN A 704 12.37 31.16 8.88
C ASN A 704 13.14 31.82 10.03
N THR A 705 12.47 32.71 10.79
CA THR A 705 13.09 33.34 11.97
C THR A 705 13.07 32.47 13.22
N LEU A 706 12.29 31.40 13.22
CA LEU A 706 12.25 30.40 14.29
C LEU A 706 13.19 29.23 14.01
N LYS A 707 13.57 28.99 12.74
CA LYS A 707 14.59 27.97 12.42
C LYS A 707 15.91 28.37 13.10
N LYS A 708 16.33 27.60 14.09
CA LYS A 708 17.63 27.72 14.75
C LYS A 708 18.72 27.03 13.95
#